data_81d003a5b4a14308ee508da522affffe
#
_entry.id   81d003a5b4a14308ee508da522affffe
#
_cell.length_a   1.000
_cell.length_b   1.000
_cell.length_c   1.000
_cell.angle_alpha   90.00
_cell.angle_beta   90.00
_cell.angle_gamma   90.00
#
_symmetry.space_group_name_H-M   'P 1'
#
loop_
_entity.id
_entity.type
_entity.pdbx_description
1 polymer ?
#
loop_
_entity_poly.entity_id
_entity_poly.type
_entity_poly.pdbx_seq_one_letter_code
_entity_poly.pdbx_strand_id
1 'polypeptide(L)'
;MRHRRSFRIEAVLTAAALAAAVLPGAVAAESATPATAPAVFPAPTSLRLLGPELSLGTSVVLVRPKGTDAASEALVRKVLTAAGVRKIRVATTPASEPNTVQVVLGLSETASVRSALEQTGAALPERDEAYALGSRASGTGVTIVLAGKDSDGLYHAAQTFRQLVTAGQIPSVAITDAPAMPVRGSIEGFYGKPWSMAEREDHLAFLARFKANTYIYSPKDDVFARERWREPYPAATLKALGKVVEVANREHINFVYALSPGPSVCYSDPAELDAIRRKFSALRKRGVRSFYVAFDDIEYTKWNCKADEAAFGPSGEQAAATAQAKLLNAVQADIAAAGHGSLIMVPTEYFNATVSPYKTTLHKTLDPRVVIQWTGTDVVPASISVTDARNATKAFGRKTLLWDNYPVNDFAETTGRLLLAPYDRRQAGLSAELSGIVSNPMNQEVASRPAVAGLLAFAWNDVGYDAQRTWRYAARDLAGNDPLVTQALLTFFDTQHVAPTFGHLPWQPQAPRLKALVDDARDALASGDQAAITPALHALGNAADALAAAPAQIRAGSTTQAFVREADPWLTAAQLWGQSLRRSVDGVSAALAANPQAASQQFDAAKQLAEQAAAIQSMPGATRFAGPVKVADGVLDSFVKDAPGLVYVPAAQE
;
A
#
# COMPACT_ATOMS: atom_id res chain seq x y z
N MET A 1 -9.89 6.09 62.66
CA MET A 1 -8.73 5.83 63.58
C MET A 1 -7.47 5.60 62.79
N ARG A 2 -6.49 6.50 63.01
CA ARG A 2 -5.00 6.33 62.95
C ARG A 2 -4.37 5.74 61.68
N HIS A 3 -3.29 6.22 61.04
CA HIS A 3 -2.37 7.32 61.35
C HIS A 3 -1.59 7.68 60.06
N ARG A 4 -1.38 8.96 59.80
CA ARG A 4 -0.40 9.51 58.86
C ARG A 4 1.03 9.30 59.43
N ARG A 5 2.04 9.04 58.62
CA ARG A 5 3.44 9.42 58.87
C ARG A 5 4.07 9.94 57.57
N SER A 6 4.41 11.21 57.64
CA SER A 6 5.30 11.95 56.74
C SER A 6 6.73 11.73 57.17
N PHE A 7 7.65 11.55 56.19
CA PHE A 7 9.07 11.70 56.40
C PHE A 7 9.61 12.81 55.50
N ARG A 8 10.10 13.86 56.16
CA ARG A 8 11.00 14.87 55.57
C ARG A 8 12.42 14.35 55.70
N ILE A 9 13.27 14.53 54.68
CA ILE A 9 14.72 14.42 54.78
C ILE A 9 15.28 15.74 54.28
N GLU A 10 16.03 16.38 55.17
CA GLU A 10 16.74 17.65 54.96
C GLU A 10 18.04 17.40 54.17
N ALA A 11 18.40 18.39 53.36
CA ALA A 11 19.66 18.44 52.63
C ALA A 11 20.76 19.01 53.53
N VAL A 12 21.91 18.34 53.57
CA VAL A 12 23.14 18.89 54.11
C VAL A 12 24.15 19.08 52.97
N LEU A 13 24.47 20.33 52.69
CA LEU A 13 25.58 20.74 51.82
C LEU A 13 26.90 20.64 52.59
N THR A 14 27.85 19.89 52.04
CA THR A 14 29.26 20.00 52.46
C THR A 14 30.13 20.18 51.23
N ALA A 15 30.74 21.34 51.11
CA ALA A 15 31.75 21.65 50.11
C ALA A 15 33.09 21.08 50.54
N ALA A 16 33.76 20.34 49.68
CA ALA A 16 35.19 20.03 49.83
C ALA A 16 35.86 20.26 48.46
N ALA A 17 36.79 21.24 48.49
CA ALA A 17 37.67 21.51 47.35
C ALA A 17 38.81 20.47 47.38
N LEU A 18 39.09 19.86 46.24
CA LEU A 18 40.32 19.09 46.01
C LEU A 18 40.98 19.46 44.70
N ALA A 19 42.25 19.66 44.74
CA ALA A 19 43.14 20.15 43.71
C ALA A 19 43.23 19.20 42.48
N ALA A 20 43.44 19.83 41.35
CA ALA A 20 43.69 19.17 40.06
C ALA A 20 45.12 18.55 40.05
N ALA A 21 45.15 17.24 39.72
CA ALA A 21 46.37 16.59 39.20
C ALA A 21 46.06 16.23 37.73
N VAL A 22 46.78 16.87 36.81
CA VAL A 22 46.73 16.60 35.37
C VAL A 22 47.52 15.33 35.09
N LEU A 23 46.86 14.27 34.62
CA LEU A 23 47.49 13.13 33.97
C LEU A 23 47.13 13.15 32.47
N PRO A 24 48.10 12.94 31.56
CA PRO A 24 47.84 12.97 30.13
C PRO A 24 47.35 11.62 29.62
N GLY A 25 46.36 11.65 28.74
CA GLY A 25 46.14 10.65 27.72
C GLY A 25 45.28 9.44 28.09
N ALA A 26 43.96 9.64 28.20
CA ALA A 26 43.03 8.60 27.81
C ALA A 26 42.31 9.11 26.54
N VAL A 27 42.67 8.54 25.38
CA VAL A 27 41.86 8.66 24.15
C VAL A 27 40.51 8.03 24.47
N ALA A 28 39.49 8.87 24.61
CA ALA A 28 38.12 8.39 24.72
C ALA A 28 37.81 7.58 23.45
N ALA A 29 37.61 6.28 23.62
CA ALA A 29 37.03 5.47 22.58
C ALA A 29 35.68 6.11 22.21
N GLU A 30 35.57 6.63 21.02
CA GLU A 30 34.33 7.08 20.42
C GLU A 30 33.31 5.95 20.59
N SER A 31 32.30 6.15 21.40
CA SER A 31 31.21 5.21 21.58
C SER A 31 30.52 5.12 20.21
N ALA A 32 30.81 4.06 19.47
CA ALA A 32 30.14 3.78 18.20
C ALA A 32 28.63 3.80 18.46
N THR A 33 27.94 4.75 17.87
CA THR A 33 26.47 4.79 17.86
C THR A 33 25.98 3.41 17.41
N PRO A 34 25.09 2.74 18.15
CA PRO A 34 24.63 1.42 17.75
C PRO A 34 24.05 1.51 16.34
N ALA A 35 24.57 0.68 15.43
CA ALA A 35 24.13 0.65 14.05
C ALA A 35 22.61 0.39 14.02
N THR A 36 21.86 1.33 13.49
CA THR A 36 20.41 1.18 13.32
C THR A 36 20.14 0.07 12.31
N ALA A 37 19.23 -0.85 12.63
CA ALA A 37 18.84 -1.92 11.72
C ALA A 37 18.32 -1.33 10.40
N PRO A 38 18.71 -1.88 9.25
CA PRO A 38 18.25 -1.39 7.94
C PRO A 38 16.74 -1.55 7.84
N ALA A 39 16.09 -0.55 7.22
CA ALA A 39 14.66 -0.60 6.97
C ALA A 39 14.38 -1.48 5.75
N VAL A 40 13.76 -2.64 5.97
CA VAL A 40 13.25 -3.54 4.94
C VAL A 40 11.73 -3.52 4.95
N PHE A 41 11.11 -3.42 3.78
CA PHE A 41 9.65 -3.40 3.61
C PHE A 41 9.20 -4.38 2.51
N PRO A 42 8.11 -5.09 2.75
CA PRO A 42 7.45 -5.30 4.05
C PRO A 42 8.41 -5.71 5.14
N ALA A 43 8.08 -5.40 6.41
CA ALA A 43 8.93 -5.74 7.55
C ALA A 43 9.08 -7.26 7.66
N PRO A 44 10.31 -7.80 7.66
CA PRO A 44 10.52 -9.24 7.73
C PRO A 44 10.17 -9.77 9.13
N THR A 45 9.86 -11.08 9.18
CA THR A 45 9.58 -11.79 10.43
C THR A 45 10.76 -11.69 11.42
N SER A 46 12.00 -11.78 10.91
CA SER A 46 13.20 -11.62 11.70
C SER A 46 14.31 -10.94 10.89
N LEU A 47 14.96 -9.94 11.49
CA LEU A 47 16.16 -9.29 10.97
C LEU A 47 17.14 -9.09 12.11
N ARG A 48 18.35 -9.67 11.99
CA ARG A 48 19.42 -9.51 12.96
C ARG A 48 20.65 -8.89 12.31
N LEU A 49 21.23 -7.88 12.93
CA LEU A 49 22.56 -7.38 12.54
C LEU A 49 23.63 -8.35 13.03
N LEU A 50 24.62 -8.61 12.17
CA LEU A 50 25.71 -9.56 12.45
C LEU A 50 27.08 -8.86 12.56
N GLY A 51 27.19 -7.61 12.14
CA GLY A 51 28.44 -6.85 12.13
C GLY A 51 28.33 -5.56 11.34
N PRO A 52 29.48 -4.95 10.99
CA PRO A 52 29.53 -3.75 10.19
C PRO A 52 29.05 -3.98 8.75
N GLU A 53 28.84 -2.90 8.01
CA GLU A 53 28.56 -2.94 6.57
C GLU A 53 29.70 -3.59 5.79
N LEU A 54 29.34 -4.28 4.70
CA LEU A 54 30.21 -5.03 3.85
C LEU A 54 30.29 -4.39 2.46
N SER A 55 31.49 -4.21 1.94
CA SER A 55 31.69 -3.69 0.58
C SER A 55 31.50 -4.79 -0.47
N LEU A 56 30.75 -4.49 -1.52
CA LEU A 56 30.59 -5.37 -2.69
C LEU A 56 31.81 -5.28 -3.64
N GLY A 57 32.61 -4.23 -3.54
CA GLY A 57 33.72 -4.00 -4.46
C GLY A 57 33.27 -3.85 -5.91
N THR A 58 34.22 -4.04 -6.85
CA THR A 58 33.95 -3.92 -8.29
C THR A 58 33.81 -5.27 -9.01
N SER A 59 34.04 -6.39 -8.33
CA SER A 59 33.99 -7.74 -8.88
C SER A 59 33.29 -8.70 -7.92
N VAL A 60 32.28 -9.42 -8.40
CA VAL A 60 31.47 -10.36 -7.65
C VAL A 60 31.41 -11.71 -8.37
N VAL A 61 31.46 -12.80 -7.61
CA VAL A 61 31.13 -14.14 -8.09
C VAL A 61 29.66 -14.43 -7.79
N LEU A 62 28.86 -14.54 -8.83
CA LEU A 62 27.45 -14.95 -8.72
C LEU A 62 27.39 -16.48 -8.84
N VAL A 63 27.17 -17.12 -7.69
CA VAL A 63 27.02 -18.59 -7.62
C VAL A 63 25.55 -18.92 -7.82
N ARG A 64 25.26 -19.56 -8.95
CA ARG A 64 23.90 -20.00 -9.28
C ARG A 64 23.89 -21.46 -9.72
N PRO A 65 23.27 -22.35 -8.97
CA PRO A 65 23.03 -23.72 -9.37
C PRO A 65 22.17 -23.81 -10.65
N LYS A 66 22.19 -24.98 -11.30
CA LYS A 66 21.30 -25.24 -12.44
C LYS A 66 19.83 -25.17 -11.99
N GLY A 67 18.99 -24.48 -12.75
CA GLY A 67 17.58 -24.33 -12.46
C GLY A 67 17.24 -23.13 -11.56
N THR A 68 18.23 -22.31 -11.19
CA THR A 68 17.95 -21.02 -10.51
C THR A 68 17.00 -20.17 -11.35
N ASP A 69 16.02 -19.55 -10.70
CA ASP A 69 15.04 -18.69 -11.34
C ASP A 69 15.68 -17.52 -12.09
N ALA A 70 15.29 -17.37 -13.35
CA ALA A 70 15.90 -16.38 -14.26
C ALA A 70 15.54 -14.93 -13.90
N ALA A 71 14.33 -14.68 -13.39
CA ALA A 71 13.89 -13.34 -12.98
C ALA A 71 14.65 -12.87 -11.74
N SER A 72 14.81 -13.76 -10.75
CA SER A 72 15.62 -13.51 -9.56
C SER A 72 17.09 -13.22 -9.91
N GLU A 73 17.70 -14.02 -10.81
CA GLU A 73 19.07 -13.75 -11.29
C GLU A 73 19.17 -12.41 -11.98
N ALA A 74 18.24 -12.08 -12.87
CA ALA A 74 18.23 -10.81 -13.61
C ALA A 74 18.12 -9.61 -12.66
N LEU A 75 17.25 -9.70 -11.63
CA LEU A 75 17.11 -8.66 -10.62
C LEU A 75 18.40 -8.49 -9.81
N VAL A 76 19.00 -9.58 -9.32
CA VAL A 76 20.28 -9.52 -8.58
C VAL A 76 21.39 -8.89 -9.41
N ARG A 77 21.52 -9.27 -10.69
CA ARG A 77 22.49 -8.64 -11.60
C ARG A 77 22.26 -7.15 -11.78
N LYS A 78 21.00 -6.74 -11.96
CA LYS A 78 20.62 -5.32 -12.07
C LYS A 78 21.03 -4.54 -10.80
N VAL A 79 20.77 -5.09 -9.62
CA VAL A 79 21.15 -4.49 -8.34
C VAL A 79 22.67 -4.35 -8.21
N LEU A 80 23.44 -5.41 -8.50
CA LEU A 80 24.89 -5.40 -8.44
C LEU A 80 25.49 -4.37 -9.41
N THR A 81 24.97 -4.31 -10.63
CA THR A 81 25.44 -3.34 -11.64
C THR A 81 25.16 -1.90 -11.21
N ALA A 82 23.95 -1.62 -10.69
CA ALA A 82 23.57 -0.32 -10.16
C ALA A 82 24.42 0.09 -8.94
N ALA A 83 24.89 -0.88 -8.16
CA ALA A 83 25.79 -0.69 -7.02
C ALA A 83 27.27 -0.45 -7.40
N GLY A 84 27.60 -0.43 -8.70
CA GLY A 84 28.96 -0.17 -9.20
C GLY A 84 29.82 -1.42 -9.42
N VAL A 85 29.24 -2.63 -9.33
CA VAL A 85 29.94 -3.87 -9.69
C VAL A 85 30.15 -3.93 -11.20
N ARG A 86 31.40 -3.93 -11.64
CA ARG A 86 31.79 -3.92 -13.07
C ARG A 86 31.97 -5.31 -13.66
N LYS A 87 32.34 -6.31 -12.83
CA LYS A 87 32.59 -7.69 -13.26
C LYS A 87 31.74 -8.66 -12.42
N ILE A 88 30.83 -9.36 -13.09
CA ILE A 88 30.03 -10.44 -12.48
C ILE A 88 30.44 -11.76 -13.14
N ARG A 89 31.22 -12.57 -12.43
CA ARG A 89 31.60 -13.92 -12.86
C ARG A 89 30.55 -14.90 -12.41
N VAL A 90 30.00 -15.70 -13.28
CA VAL A 90 29.04 -16.74 -12.94
C VAL A 90 29.76 -18.04 -12.63
N ALA A 91 29.33 -18.72 -11.56
CA ALA A 91 29.80 -20.04 -11.15
C ALA A 91 28.62 -20.91 -10.74
N THR A 92 28.78 -22.23 -10.76
CA THR A 92 27.78 -23.18 -10.24
C THR A 92 28.12 -23.66 -8.83
N THR A 93 29.34 -23.42 -8.38
CA THR A 93 29.86 -23.78 -7.05
C THR A 93 30.49 -22.56 -6.38
N PRO A 94 30.47 -22.48 -5.03
CA PRO A 94 31.11 -21.40 -4.30
C PRO A 94 32.59 -21.25 -4.65
N ALA A 95 33.09 -20.01 -4.60
CA ALA A 95 34.50 -19.71 -4.77
C ALA A 95 35.28 -20.02 -3.50
N SER A 96 36.47 -20.57 -3.65
CA SER A 96 37.43 -20.82 -2.55
C SER A 96 38.55 -19.78 -2.48
N GLU A 97 38.59 -18.84 -3.42
CA GLU A 97 39.63 -17.82 -3.54
C GLU A 97 39.50 -16.79 -2.39
N PRO A 98 40.59 -16.40 -1.71
CA PRO A 98 40.55 -15.34 -0.69
C PRO A 98 40.14 -13.99 -1.29
N ASN A 99 39.66 -13.08 -0.46
CA ASN A 99 39.22 -11.73 -0.85
C ASN A 99 38.07 -11.71 -1.89
N THR A 100 37.31 -12.80 -2.00
CA THR A 100 36.22 -12.89 -2.96
C THR A 100 34.90 -12.47 -2.33
N VAL A 101 34.17 -11.58 -3.02
CA VAL A 101 32.75 -11.33 -2.72
C VAL A 101 31.93 -12.29 -3.57
N GLN A 102 31.16 -13.14 -2.91
CA GLN A 102 30.25 -14.10 -3.57
C GLN A 102 28.82 -13.87 -3.18
N VAL A 103 27.92 -13.95 -4.17
CA VAL A 103 26.46 -13.95 -4.00
C VAL A 103 25.96 -15.33 -4.43
N VAL A 104 25.47 -16.10 -3.47
CA VAL A 104 24.88 -17.42 -3.68
C VAL A 104 23.38 -17.28 -3.81
N LEU A 105 22.82 -17.70 -4.94
CA LEU A 105 21.40 -17.49 -5.29
C LEU A 105 20.76 -18.82 -5.69
N GLY A 106 19.72 -19.28 -4.99
CA GLY A 106 19.00 -20.51 -5.35
C GLY A 106 18.04 -21.03 -4.32
N LEU A 107 17.51 -22.23 -4.58
CA LEU A 107 16.60 -22.89 -3.67
C LEU A 107 17.36 -23.55 -2.50
N SER A 108 16.75 -23.56 -1.32
CA SER A 108 17.36 -24.02 -0.06
C SER A 108 17.78 -25.49 -0.06
N GLU A 109 17.17 -26.33 -0.88
CA GLU A 109 17.50 -27.75 -1.03
C GLU A 109 18.87 -27.99 -1.69
N THR A 110 19.39 -26.96 -2.37
CA THR A 110 20.69 -27.05 -3.05
C THR A 110 21.84 -26.98 -2.05
N ALA A 111 22.81 -27.92 -2.13
CA ALA A 111 23.90 -28.05 -1.17
C ALA A 111 24.73 -26.75 -0.99
N SER A 112 25.05 -26.03 -2.08
CA SER A 112 25.80 -24.78 -2.02
C SER A 112 25.02 -23.65 -1.32
N VAL A 113 23.70 -23.60 -1.51
CA VAL A 113 22.82 -22.60 -0.85
C VAL A 113 22.72 -22.92 0.64
N ARG A 114 22.52 -24.19 1.00
CA ARG A 114 22.46 -24.66 2.38
C ARG A 114 23.74 -24.34 3.16
N SER A 115 24.89 -24.66 2.58
CA SER A 115 26.18 -24.33 3.19
C SER A 115 26.37 -22.81 3.38
N ALA A 116 25.93 -21.98 2.43
CA ALA A 116 25.99 -20.53 2.57
C ALA A 116 25.02 -19.97 3.63
N LEU A 117 23.83 -20.58 3.80
CA LEU A 117 22.91 -20.26 4.90
C LEU A 117 23.55 -20.55 6.26
N GLU A 118 24.17 -21.72 6.41
CA GLU A 118 24.90 -22.09 7.65
C GLU A 118 26.02 -21.08 7.97
N GLN A 119 26.82 -20.70 6.97
CA GLN A 119 27.91 -19.72 7.12
C GLN A 119 27.41 -18.35 7.56
N THR A 120 26.27 -17.90 7.07
CA THR A 120 25.71 -16.58 7.39
C THR A 120 24.77 -16.60 8.60
N GLY A 121 24.36 -17.78 9.07
CA GLY A 121 23.46 -17.93 10.21
C GLY A 121 22.03 -17.46 9.93
N ALA A 122 21.64 -17.43 8.65
CA ALA A 122 20.25 -17.20 8.24
C ALA A 122 19.48 -18.53 8.18
N ALA A 123 18.22 -18.53 8.61
CA ALA A 123 17.35 -19.72 8.62
C ALA A 123 16.17 -19.52 7.68
N LEU A 124 15.75 -20.57 6.99
CA LEU A 124 14.61 -20.53 6.08
C LEU A 124 13.39 -21.19 6.73
N PRO A 125 12.21 -20.53 6.77
CA PRO A 125 10.97 -21.17 7.21
C PRO A 125 10.46 -22.23 6.22
N GLU A 126 9.82 -23.28 6.76
CA GLU A 126 9.17 -24.33 5.96
C GLU A 126 7.74 -23.90 5.55
N ARG A 127 7.66 -22.86 4.74
CA ARG A 127 6.40 -22.29 4.23
C ARG A 127 6.58 -21.87 2.76
N ASP A 128 5.49 -21.92 2.00
CA ASP A 128 5.47 -21.42 0.63
C ASP A 128 5.88 -19.93 0.59
N GLU A 129 6.57 -19.55 -0.44
CA GLU A 129 7.13 -18.21 -0.67
C GLU A 129 8.10 -17.72 0.43
N ALA A 130 8.54 -18.60 1.36
CA ALA A 130 9.53 -18.25 2.36
C ALA A 130 10.90 -17.99 1.75
N TYR A 131 11.64 -17.06 2.37
CA TYR A 131 13.02 -16.80 1.98
C TYR A 131 13.93 -16.55 3.19
N ALA A 132 15.22 -16.72 2.96
CA ALA A 132 16.28 -16.29 3.85
C ALA A 132 17.31 -15.46 3.08
N LEU A 133 17.83 -14.42 3.71
CA LEU A 133 18.94 -13.62 3.19
C LEU A 133 19.99 -13.49 4.29
N GLY A 134 21.22 -13.88 3.98
CA GLY A 134 22.35 -13.73 4.87
C GLY A 134 23.49 -12.97 4.20
N SER A 135 24.15 -12.09 4.91
CA SER A 135 25.35 -11.39 4.45
C SER A 135 26.36 -11.32 5.59
N ARG A 136 27.59 -11.83 5.36
CA ARG A 136 28.62 -11.92 6.39
C ARG A 136 30.02 -11.91 5.79
N ALA A 137 30.98 -11.33 6.54
CA ALA A 137 32.40 -11.54 6.25
C ALA A 137 32.76 -13.03 6.45
N SER A 138 33.50 -13.61 5.50
CA SER A 138 33.93 -15.00 5.52
C SER A 138 35.43 -15.06 5.23
N GLY A 139 36.23 -15.22 6.28
CA GLY A 139 37.69 -15.07 6.19
C GLY A 139 38.05 -13.67 5.71
N THR A 140 38.75 -13.57 4.58
CA THR A 140 39.09 -12.28 3.93
C THR A 140 38.06 -11.85 2.87
N GLY A 141 37.02 -12.63 2.62
CA GLY A 141 35.97 -12.37 1.64
C GLY A 141 34.62 -12.03 2.25
N VAL A 142 33.58 -11.99 1.41
CA VAL A 142 32.20 -11.75 1.80
C VAL A 142 31.30 -12.81 1.18
N THR A 143 30.47 -13.44 1.99
CA THR A 143 29.40 -14.35 1.50
C THR A 143 28.05 -13.69 1.72
N ILE A 144 27.27 -13.60 0.62
CA ILE A 144 25.88 -13.18 0.61
C ILE A 144 25.07 -14.35 0.07
N VAL A 145 24.01 -14.76 0.77
CA VAL A 145 23.12 -15.82 0.31
C VAL A 145 21.70 -15.29 0.17
N LEU A 146 21.07 -15.59 -0.95
CA LEU A 146 19.65 -15.41 -1.22
C LEU A 146 19.06 -16.80 -1.46
N ALA A 147 18.25 -17.26 -0.52
CA ALA A 147 17.66 -18.59 -0.56
C ALA A 147 16.13 -18.49 -0.54
N GLY A 148 15.47 -19.19 -1.46
CA GLY A 148 14.02 -19.37 -1.48
C GLY A 148 13.62 -20.80 -1.13
N LYS A 149 12.45 -20.97 -0.52
CA LYS A 149 11.77 -22.28 -0.42
C LYS A 149 11.35 -22.77 -1.80
N ASP A 150 10.91 -21.83 -2.62
CA ASP A 150 10.49 -21.95 -4.00
C ASP A 150 11.00 -20.75 -4.84
N SER A 151 10.63 -20.69 -6.10
CA SER A 151 11.04 -19.59 -7.00
C SER A 151 10.50 -18.24 -6.56
N ASP A 152 9.28 -18.19 -5.99
CA ASP A 152 8.64 -16.97 -5.52
C ASP A 152 9.35 -16.44 -4.27
N GLY A 153 9.67 -17.32 -3.31
CA GLY A 153 10.50 -16.97 -2.15
C GLY A 153 11.89 -16.47 -2.55
N LEU A 154 12.52 -17.08 -3.57
CA LEU A 154 13.80 -16.61 -4.09
C LEU A 154 13.69 -15.21 -4.70
N TYR A 155 12.61 -14.92 -5.41
CA TYR A 155 12.35 -13.59 -5.96
C TYR A 155 12.13 -12.55 -4.85
N HIS A 156 11.43 -12.92 -3.77
CA HIS A 156 11.28 -12.06 -2.58
C HIS A 156 12.62 -11.78 -1.89
N ALA A 157 13.53 -12.76 -1.82
CA ALA A 157 14.90 -12.54 -1.35
C ALA A 157 15.65 -11.52 -2.22
N ALA A 158 15.51 -11.61 -3.55
CA ALA A 158 16.12 -10.67 -4.49
C ALA A 158 15.54 -9.25 -4.36
N GLN A 159 14.24 -9.10 -4.09
CA GLN A 159 13.61 -7.81 -3.79
C GLN A 159 14.12 -7.22 -2.46
N THR A 160 14.35 -8.06 -1.46
CA THR A 160 14.96 -7.63 -0.18
C THR A 160 16.43 -7.22 -0.39
N PHE A 161 17.19 -7.97 -1.17
CA PHE A 161 18.56 -7.62 -1.55
C PHE A 161 18.62 -6.24 -2.23
N ARG A 162 17.69 -5.93 -3.13
CA ARG A 162 17.56 -4.61 -3.78
C ARG A 162 17.40 -3.47 -2.76
N GLN A 163 16.70 -3.69 -1.65
CA GLN A 163 16.50 -2.68 -0.62
C GLN A 163 17.73 -2.49 0.28
N LEU A 164 18.51 -3.56 0.50
CA LEU A 164 19.67 -3.55 1.38
C LEU A 164 20.93 -2.98 0.73
N VAL A 165 21.07 -3.11 -0.59
CA VAL A 165 22.26 -2.64 -1.31
C VAL A 165 22.15 -1.15 -1.57
N THR A 166 23.09 -0.38 -1.02
CA THR A 166 23.16 1.08 -1.16
C THR A 166 24.61 1.49 -1.38
N ALA A 167 24.88 2.27 -2.44
CA ALA A 167 26.22 2.83 -2.74
C ALA A 167 27.37 1.79 -2.70
N GLY A 168 27.11 0.58 -3.18
CA GLY A 168 28.11 -0.49 -3.21
C GLY A 168 28.38 -1.17 -1.88
N GLN A 169 27.54 -0.91 -0.87
CA GLN A 169 27.59 -1.51 0.46
C GLN A 169 26.34 -2.37 0.71
N ILE A 170 26.46 -3.35 1.59
CA ILE A 170 25.34 -4.13 2.14
C ILE A 170 25.54 -4.32 3.64
N PRO A 171 24.51 -4.15 4.50
CA PRO A 171 24.63 -4.44 5.93
C PRO A 171 24.92 -5.93 6.17
N SER A 172 25.71 -6.25 7.19
CA SER A 172 25.91 -7.62 7.65
C SER A 172 24.69 -8.08 8.44
N VAL A 173 23.85 -8.94 7.84
CA VAL A 173 22.53 -9.32 8.38
C VAL A 173 22.25 -10.81 8.21
N ALA A 174 21.33 -11.30 9.07
CA ALA A 174 20.58 -12.53 8.84
C ALA A 174 19.09 -12.21 8.87
N ILE A 175 18.40 -12.49 7.77
CA ILE A 175 16.95 -12.29 7.60
C ILE A 175 16.29 -13.65 7.39
N THR A 176 15.20 -13.87 8.13
CA THR A 176 14.30 -15.03 8.01
C THR A 176 12.90 -14.48 7.80
N ASP A 177 12.23 -14.88 6.71
CA ASP A 177 10.97 -14.24 6.35
C ASP A 177 10.04 -15.16 5.54
N ALA A 178 8.74 -14.95 5.71
CA ALA A 178 7.69 -15.60 4.94
C ALA A 178 6.39 -14.79 5.03
N PRO A 179 5.54 -14.79 3.99
CA PRO A 179 4.27 -14.06 4.02
C PRO A 179 3.30 -14.64 5.06
N ALA A 180 2.55 -13.77 5.75
CA ALA A 180 1.49 -14.18 6.66
C ALA A 180 0.22 -14.64 5.91
N MET A 181 -0.14 -13.96 4.80
CA MET A 181 -1.29 -14.29 3.97
C MET A 181 -0.87 -14.92 2.64
N PRO A 182 -1.53 -16.02 2.19
CA PRO A 182 -1.16 -16.70 0.94
C PRO A 182 -1.53 -15.90 -0.33
N VAL A 183 -2.59 -15.09 -0.30
CA VAL A 183 -2.97 -14.21 -1.42
C VAL A 183 -2.82 -12.76 -0.98
N ARG A 184 -2.04 -11.99 -1.75
CA ARG A 184 -1.69 -10.59 -1.46
C ARG A 184 -1.58 -9.81 -2.76
N GLY A 185 -2.33 -8.71 -2.90
CA GLY A 185 -2.24 -7.96 -4.15
C GLY A 185 -3.24 -6.85 -4.32
N SER A 186 -3.65 -6.64 -5.56
CA SER A 186 -4.68 -5.66 -5.91
C SER A 186 -5.70 -6.24 -6.89
N ILE A 187 -6.88 -5.65 -6.88
CA ILE A 187 -7.95 -5.89 -7.85
C ILE A 187 -8.30 -4.57 -8.54
N GLU A 188 -8.17 -4.50 -9.87
CA GLU A 188 -8.64 -3.37 -10.66
C GLU A 188 -10.17 -3.46 -10.79
N GLY A 189 -10.88 -3.18 -9.68
CA GLY A 189 -12.33 -3.40 -9.54
C GLY A 189 -13.14 -2.10 -9.48
N PHE A 190 -12.51 -0.95 -9.67
CA PHE A 190 -13.15 0.37 -9.63
C PHE A 190 -13.94 0.70 -10.89
N TYR A 191 -14.90 1.60 -10.74
CA TYR A 191 -15.62 2.25 -11.84
C TYR A 191 -14.88 3.51 -12.31
N GLY A 192 -15.14 3.90 -13.57
CA GLY A 192 -14.53 5.08 -14.20
C GLY A 192 -13.41 4.68 -15.14
N LYS A 193 -12.51 5.62 -15.44
CA LYS A 193 -11.44 5.38 -16.41
C LYS A 193 -10.55 4.21 -15.98
N PRO A 194 -10.46 3.12 -16.75
CA PRO A 194 -9.57 2.01 -16.44
C PRO A 194 -8.11 2.41 -16.69
N TRP A 195 -7.18 1.71 -16.04
CA TRP A 195 -5.77 1.90 -16.30
C TRP A 195 -5.39 1.49 -17.73
N SER A 196 -4.42 2.16 -18.30
CA SER A 196 -3.80 1.74 -19.56
C SER A 196 -2.97 0.46 -19.37
N MET A 197 -2.63 -0.22 -20.46
CA MET A 197 -1.76 -1.40 -20.38
C MET A 197 -0.38 -1.08 -19.79
N ALA A 198 0.17 0.12 -20.08
CA ALA A 198 1.44 0.57 -19.52
C ALA A 198 1.35 0.81 -18.00
N GLU A 199 0.27 1.44 -17.52
CA GLU A 199 0.03 1.62 -16.07
C GLU A 199 -0.11 0.26 -15.37
N ARG A 200 -0.75 -0.74 -15.99
CA ARG A 200 -0.80 -2.11 -15.46
C ARG A 200 0.56 -2.77 -15.37
N GLU A 201 1.41 -2.63 -16.41
CA GLU A 201 2.79 -3.14 -16.39
C GLU A 201 3.61 -2.49 -15.28
N ASP A 202 3.51 -1.17 -15.08
CA ASP A 202 4.17 -0.43 -14.01
C ASP A 202 3.65 -0.83 -12.62
N HIS A 203 2.33 -1.05 -12.51
CA HIS A 203 1.70 -1.51 -11.27
C HIS A 203 2.19 -2.91 -10.87
N LEU A 204 2.33 -3.83 -11.83
CA LEU A 204 2.89 -5.16 -11.56
C LEU A 204 4.32 -5.09 -11.02
N ALA A 205 5.17 -4.23 -11.59
CA ALA A 205 6.51 -4.00 -11.08
C ALA A 205 6.52 -3.37 -9.67
N PHE A 206 5.55 -2.48 -9.39
CA PHE A 206 5.34 -1.95 -8.04
C PHE A 206 4.89 -3.05 -7.06
N LEU A 207 3.89 -3.86 -7.41
CA LEU A 207 3.40 -4.97 -6.59
C LEU A 207 4.54 -5.92 -6.20
N ALA A 208 5.38 -6.29 -7.15
CA ALA A 208 6.55 -7.16 -6.93
C ALA A 208 7.54 -6.57 -5.92
N ARG A 209 7.77 -5.25 -5.96
CA ARG A 209 8.65 -4.56 -4.98
C ARG A 209 8.17 -4.69 -3.54
N PHE A 210 6.85 -4.77 -3.34
CA PHE A 210 6.21 -4.95 -2.03
C PHE A 210 5.77 -6.40 -1.77
N LYS A 211 6.34 -7.37 -2.53
CA LYS A 211 6.15 -8.81 -2.34
C LYS A 211 4.69 -9.26 -2.43
N ALA A 212 3.88 -8.59 -3.25
CA ALA A 212 2.60 -9.10 -3.67
C ALA A 212 2.79 -10.34 -4.56
N ASN A 213 1.73 -11.15 -4.69
CA ASN A 213 1.72 -12.31 -5.59
C ASN A 213 0.48 -12.37 -6.48
N THR A 214 -0.44 -11.41 -6.40
CA THR A 214 -1.73 -11.46 -7.11
C THR A 214 -2.12 -10.10 -7.68
N TYR A 215 -2.54 -10.11 -8.94
CA TYR A 215 -3.22 -8.99 -9.58
C TYR A 215 -4.49 -9.50 -10.26
N ILE A 216 -5.64 -8.95 -9.88
CA ILE A 216 -6.95 -9.32 -10.45
C ILE A 216 -7.36 -8.25 -11.46
N TYR A 217 -7.40 -8.63 -12.74
CA TYR A 217 -7.87 -7.80 -13.83
C TYR A 217 -9.40 -7.86 -13.87
N SER A 218 -10.05 -6.82 -13.35
CA SER A 218 -11.53 -6.73 -13.24
C SER A 218 -12.06 -5.33 -13.57
N PRO A 219 -11.54 -4.60 -14.59
CA PRO A 219 -12.01 -3.25 -14.87
C PRO A 219 -13.49 -3.26 -15.25
N LYS A 220 -14.28 -2.45 -14.55
CA LYS A 220 -15.74 -2.37 -14.75
C LYS A 220 -16.14 -1.85 -16.13
N ASP A 221 -15.26 -1.09 -16.80
CA ASP A 221 -15.47 -0.53 -18.13
C ASP A 221 -14.92 -1.41 -19.27
N ASP A 222 -14.40 -2.62 -18.97
CA ASP A 222 -14.06 -3.59 -20.02
C ASP A 222 -15.32 -4.28 -20.52
N VAL A 223 -15.83 -3.78 -21.66
CA VAL A 223 -17.05 -4.29 -22.26
C VAL A 223 -16.98 -5.79 -22.59
N PHE A 224 -15.80 -6.33 -22.90
CA PHE A 224 -15.62 -7.76 -23.21
C PHE A 224 -15.51 -8.64 -21.97
N ALA A 225 -15.32 -8.05 -20.79
CA ALA A 225 -15.41 -8.75 -19.51
C ALA A 225 -16.81 -8.65 -18.89
N ARG A 226 -17.68 -7.72 -19.33
CA ARG A 226 -18.98 -7.43 -18.72
C ARG A 226 -20.14 -7.45 -19.71
N GLU A 227 -20.44 -6.35 -20.44
CA GLU A 227 -21.65 -6.26 -21.28
C GLU A 227 -21.63 -7.24 -22.46
N ARG A 228 -20.48 -7.36 -23.10
CA ARG A 228 -20.23 -8.20 -24.28
C ARG A 228 -19.39 -9.42 -23.93
N TRP A 229 -19.52 -9.94 -22.73
CA TRP A 229 -18.67 -10.99 -22.20
C TRP A 229 -18.69 -12.30 -23.01
N ARG A 230 -19.75 -12.56 -23.78
CA ARG A 230 -19.84 -13.73 -24.66
C ARG A 230 -18.97 -13.62 -25.92
N GLU A 231 -18.63 -12.38 -26.30
CA GLU A 231 -17.86 -12.12 -27.50
C GLU A 231 -16.34 -12.31 -27.25
N PRO A 232 -15.59 -12.76 -28.26
CA PRO A 232 -14.14 -12.80 -28.14
C PRO A 232 -13.54 -11.40 -28.06
N TYR A 233 -12.42 -11.27 -27.40
CA TYR A 233 -11.64 -10.02 -27.47
C TYR A 233 -11.14 -9.77 -28.88
N PRO A 234 -11.06 -8.52 -29.34
CA PRO A 234 -10.31 -8.14 -30.53
C PRO A 234 -8.86 -8.64 -30.43
N ALA A 235 -8.29 -9.09 -31.55
CA ALA A 235 -6.97 -9.70 -31.58
C ALA A 235 -5.88 -8.77 -31.00
N ALA A 236 -5.96 -7.45 -31.24
CA ALA A 236 -5.03 -6.45 -30.70
C ALA A 236 -5.12 -6.36 -29.16
N THR A 237 -6.34 -6.30 -28.62
CA THR A 237 -6.58 -6.27 -27.16
C THR A 237 -6.09 -7.55 -26.49
N LEU A 238 -6.41 -8.71 -27.08
CA LEU A 238 -5.96 -10.00 -26.55
C LEU A 238 -4.42 -10.13 -26.58
N LYS A 239 -3.76 -9.56 -27.59
CA LYS A 239 -2.29 -9.49 -27.66
C LYS A 239 -1.73 -8.56 -26.59
N ALA A 240 -2.34 -7.40 -26.35
CA ALA A 240 -1.93 -6.46 -25.31
C ALA A 240 -2.09 -7.05 -23.90
N LEU A 241 -3.22 -7.71 -23.62
CA LEU A 241 -3.41 -8.47 -22.37
C LEU A 241 -2.33 -9.55 -22.20
N GLY A 242 -1.98 -10.28 -23.27
CA GLY A 242 -0.90 -11.27 -23.23
C GLY A 242 0.43 -10.69 -22.79
N LYS A 243 0.77 -9.46 -23.21
CA LYS A 243 1.99 -8.78 -22.73
C LYS A 243 1.95 -8.46 -21.23
N VAL A 244 0.81 -7.98 -20.73
CA VAL A 244 0.64 -7.74 -19.28
C VAL A 244 0.80 -9.05 -18.50
N VAL A 245 0.27 -10.17 -19.01
CA VAL A 245 0.46 -11.50 -18.41
C VAL A 245 1.93 -11.94 -18.43
N GLU A 246 2.68 -11.67 -19.51
CA GLU A 246 4.11 -11.94 -19.58
C GLU A 246 4.90 -11.12 -18.54
N VAL A 247 4.53 -9.85 -18.34
CA VAL A 247 5.12 -9.00 -17.28
C VAL A 247 4.77 -9.57 -15.90
N ALA A 248 3.51 -9.91 -15.64
CA ALA A 248 3.08 -10.51 -14.37
C ALA A 248 3.89 -11.77 -14.03
N ASN A 249 4.03 -12.69 -14.98
CA ASN A 249 4.81 -13.91 -14.80
C ASN A 249 6.29 -13.63 -14.49
N ARG A 250 6.90 -12.63 -15.14
CA ARG A 250 8.28 -12.22 -14.88
C ARG A 250 8.46 -11.59 -13.51
N GLU A 251 7.46 -10.88 -13.04
CA GLU A 251 7.44 -10.24 -11.72
C GLU A 251 6.91 -11.17 -10.60
N HIS A 252 6.73 -12.47 -10.87
CA HIS A 252 6.17 -13.44 -9.94
C HIS A 252 4.78 -13.08 -9.40
N ILE A 253 3.96 -12.43 -10.24
CA ILE A 253 2.57 -12.06 -9.92
C ILE A 253 1.61 -12.98 -10.67
N ASN A 254 0.70 -13.62 -9.95
CA ASN A 254 -0.40 -14.36 -10.53
C ASN A 254 -1.43 -13.41 -11.15
N PHE A 255 -1.51 -13.38 -12.47
CA PHE A 255 -2.54 -12.62 -13.20
C PHE A 255 -3.85 -13.39 -13.18
N VAL A 256 -4.87 -12.83 -12.51
CA VAL A 256 -6.21 -13.40 -12.43
C VAL A 256 -7.14 -12.62 -13.37
N TYR A 257 -7.79 -13.31 -14.31
CA TYR A 257 -8.77 -12.68 -15.21
C TYR A 257 -10.17 -12.80 -14.62
N ALA A 258 -10.86 -11.66 -14.44
CA ALA A 258 -12.23 -11.60 -13.96
C ALA A 258 -13.23 -11.45 -15.12
N LEU A 259 -14.31 -12.23 -15.07
CA LEU A 259 -15.47 -12.16 -15.96
C LEU A 259 -16.71 -11.80 -15.14
N SER A 260 -17.49 -10.81 -15.57
CA SER A 260 -18.71 -10.34 -14.89
C SER A 260 -19.97 -10.65 -15.72
N PRO A 261 -20.43 -11.90 -15.77
CA PRO A 261 -21.57 -12.29 -16.59
C PRO A 261 -22.91 -11.97 -15.96
N GLY A 262 -22.94 -11.63 -14.65
CA GLY A 262 -24.14 -11.51 -13.81
C GLY A 262 -25.28 -10.68 -14.41
N PRO A 263 -25.04 -9.50 -15.01
CA PRO A 263 -26.10 -8.65 -15.55
C PRO A 263 -26.94 -9.29 -16.66
N SER A 264 -26.46 -10.36 -17.33
CA SER A 264 -27.13 -10.91 -18.52
C SER A 264 -27.10 -12.44 -18.65
N VAL A 265 -26.45 -13.16 -17.73
CA VAL A 265 -26.31 -14.61 -17.80
C VAL A 265 -27.65 -15.31 -17.60
N CYS A 266 -27.93 -16.33 -18.43
CA CYS A 266 -29.02 -17.30 -18.26
C CYS A 266 -28.41 -18.60 -17.71
N TYR A 267 -28.47 -18.82 -16.39
CA TYR A 267 -27.74 -19.86 -15.68
C TYR A 267 -28.08 -21.29 -16.14
N SER A 268 -29.31 -21.50 -16.66
CA SER A 268 -29.78 -22.80 -17.13
C SER A 268 -29.41 -23.10 -18.60
N ASP A 269 -28.97 -22.09 -19.36
CA ASP A 269 -28.58 -22.28 -20.77
C ASP A 269 -27.14 -22.83 -20.87
N PRO A 270 -26.94 -24.03 -21.43
CA PRO A 270 -25.61 -24.58 -21.65
C PRO A 270 -24.68 -23.70 -22.50
N ALA A 271 -25.24 -22.90 -23.43
CA ALA A 271 -24.47 -22.01 -24.29
C ALA A 271 -23.70 -20.95 -23.52
N GLU A 272 -24.18 -20.56 -22.33
CA GLU A 272 -23.52 -19.62 -21.44
C GLU A 272 -22.22 -20.18 -20.86
N LEU A 273 -22.26 -21.41 -20.37
CA LEU A 273 -21.05 -22.11 -19.89
C LEU A 273 -20.05 -22.29 -21.04
N ASP A 274 -20.50 -22.62 -22.23
CA ASP A 274 -19.64 -22.75 -23.39
C ASP A 274 -19.02 -21.41 -23.83
N ALA A 275 -19.74 -20.30 -23.66
CA ALA A 275 -19.16 -18.95 -23.88
C ALA A 275 -18.04 -18.65 -22.89
N ILE A 276 -18.22 -18.97 -21.59
CA ILE A 276 -17.18 -18.85 -20.57
C ILE A 276 -15.95 -19.71 -20.94
N ARG A 277 -16.18 -20.97 -21.33
CA ARG A 277 -15.13 -21.91 -21.76
C ARG A 277 -14.31 -21.37 -22.92
N ARG A 278 -14.98 -20.83 -23.95
CA ARG A 278 -14.29 -20.21 -25.10
C ARG A 278 -13.45 -19.01 -24.69
N LYS A 279 -13.98 -18.11 -23.85
CA LYS A 279 -13.27 -16.94 -23.34
C LYS A 279 -12.02 -17.36 -22.54
N PHE A 280 -12.19 -18.24 -21.56
CA PHE A 280 -11.08 -18.71 -20.72
C PHE A 280 -10.02 -19.49 -21.52
N SER A 281 -10.46 -20.29 -22.52
CA SER A 281 -9.52 -20.98 -23.41
C SER A 281 -8.67 -20.00 -24.23
N ALA A 282 -9.25 -18.91 -24.74
CA ALA A 282 -8.50 -17.88 -25.46
C ALA A 282 -7.46 -17.18 -24.58
N LEU A 283 -7.82 -16.90 -23.33
CA LEU A 283 -6.92 -16.27 -22.34
C LEU A 283 -5.83 -17.23 -21.86
N ARG A 284 -6.14 -18.51 -21.67
CA ARG A 284 -5.12 -19.55 -21.36
C ARG A 284 -4.03 -19.63 -22.43
N LYS A 285 -4.39 -19.47 -23.71
CA LYS A 285 -3.42 -19.41 -24.81
C LYS A 285 -2.49 -18.19 -24.72
N ARG A 286 -2.82 -17.20 -23.90
CA ARG A 286 -2.01 -16.01 -23.61
C ARG A 286 -1.30 -16.10 -22.26
N GLY A 287 -1.34 -17.26 -21.60
CA GLY A 287 -0.62 -17.50 -20.36
C GLY A 287 -1.43 -17.27 -19.07
N VAL A 288 -2.69 -16.86 -19.14
CA VAL A 288 -3.56 -16.73 -17.96
C VAL A 288 -3.78 -18.10 -17.34
N ARG A 289 -3.56 -18.22 -16.02
CA ARG A 289 -3.68 -19.47 -15.26
C ARG A 289 -4.78 -19.43 -14.22
N SER A 290 -5.20 -18.25 -13.80
CA SER A 290 -6.18 -18.02 -12.74
C SER A 290 -7.37 -17.25 -13.26
N PHE A 291 -8.55 -17.62 -12.81
CA PHE A 291 -9.83 -17.09 -13.29
C PHE A 291 -10.74 -16.70 -12.13
N TYR A 292 -11.62 -15.78 -12.44
CA TYR A 292 -12.55 -15.19 -11.52
C TYR A 292 -13.91 -14.97 -12.19
N VAL A 293 -15.01 -15.18 -11.47
CA VAL A 293 -16.37 -14.86 -11.93
C VAL A 293 -17.04 -13.95 -10.92
N ALA A 294 -17.52 -12.79 -11.40
CA ALA A 294 -18.13 -11.76 -10.58
C ALA A 294 -19.65 -11.79 -10.67
N PHE A 295 -20.31 -11.79 -9.50
CA PHE A 295 -21.76 -11.62 -9.33
C PHE A 295 -22.11 -10.48 -8.38
N ASP A 296 -21.18 -9.55 -8.17
CA ASP A 296 -21.42 -8.30 -7.46
C ASP A 296 -22.28 -7.34 -8.28
N ASP A 297 -22.87 -6.36 -7.62
CA ASP A 297 -23.68 -5.28 -8.22
C ASP A 297 -24.82 -5.76 -9.14
N ILE A 298 -25.41 -6.90 -8.80
CA ILE A 298 -26.61 -7.43 -9.43
C ILE A 298 -27.69 -7.70 -8.37
N GLU A 299 -28.92 -7.86 -8.82
CA GLU A 299 -30.04 -8.26 -7.98
C GLU A 299 -30.43 -9.71 -8.23
N TYR A 300 -31.18 -10.31 -7.32
CA TYR A 300 -31.76 -11.65 -7.45
C TYR A 300 -33.30 -11.64 -7.36
N THR A 301 -33.91 -10.46 -7.51
CA THR A 301 -35.36 -10.27 -7.47
C THR A 301 -36.06 -10.66 -8.78
N LYS A 302 -35.27 -10.82 -9.84
CA LYS A 302 -35.73 -11.29 -11.15
C LYS A 302 -34.64 -12.11 -11.84
N TRP A 303 -35.08 -13.01 -12.74
CA TRP A 303 -34.20 -13.75 -13.63
C TRP A 303 -33.90 -12.95 -14.92
N ASN A 304 -32.73 -13.17 -15.49
CA ASN A 304 -32.36 -12.62 -16.79
C ASN A 304 -33.09 -13.35 -17.95
N CYS A 305 -33.55 -14.57 -17.72
CA CYS A 305 -34.29 -15.38 -18.73
C CYS A 305 -35.35 -16.25 -18.05
N LYS A 306 -36.42 -16.59 -18.83
CA LYS A 306 -37.51 -17.46 -18.37
C LYS A 306 -37.09 -18.89 -18.09
N ALA A 307 -36.02 -19.37 -18.75
CA ALA A 307 -35.53 -20.72 -18.55
C ALA A 307 -34.97 -20.94 -17.14
N ASP A 308 -34.44 -19.91 -16.53
CA ASP A 308 -33.93 -19.97 -15.16
C ASP A 308 -35.07 -20.15 -14.15
N GLU A 309 -36.20 -19.49 -14.34
CA GLU A 309 -37.39 -19.70 -13.52
C GLU A 309 -37.92 -21.14 -13.59
N ALA A 310 -37.92 -21.71 -14.79
CA ALA A 310 -38.30 -23.11 -14.99
C ALA A 310 -37.31 -24.09 -14.34
N ALA A 311 -36.02 -23.76 -14.32
CA ALA A 311 -34.95 -24.63 -13.82
C ALA A 311 -34.72 -24.53 -12.31
N PHE A 312 -34.92 -23.34 -11.71
CA PHE A 312 -34.56 -23.02 -10.33
C PHE A 312 -35.75 -22.53 -9.49
N GLY A 313 -36.94 -22.37 -10.10
CA GLY A 313 -38.13 -21.80 -9.44
C GLY A 313 -38.13 -20.27 -9.45
N PRO A 314 -39.06 -19.66 -8.70
CA PRO A 314 -39.14 -18.20 -8.56
C PRO A 314 -37.81 -17.59 -8.13
N SER A 315 -37.52 -16.39 -8.68
CA SER A 315 -36.31 -15.65 -8.31
C SER A 315 -36.27 -15.30 -6.82
N GLY A 316 -35.08 -15.25 -6.25
CA GLY A 316 -34.86 -14.96 -4.84
C GLY A 316 -33.50 -15.46 -4.37
N GLU A 317 -33.16 -15.20 -3.12
CA GLU A 317 -31.86 -15.47 -2.50
C GLU A 317 -31.38 -16.91 -2.69
N GLN A 318 -32.21 -17.89 -2.33
CA GLN A 318 -31.86 -19.32 -2.40
C GLN A 318 -31.73 -19.80 -3.86
N ALA A 319 -32.65 -19.38 -4.73
CA ALA A 319 -32.68 -19.75 -6.13
C ALA A 319 -31.45 -19.19 -6.86
N ALA A 320 -31.13 -17.92 -6.64
CA ALA A 320 -29.93 -17.27 -7.22
C ALA A 320 -28.64 -17.98 -6.77
N ALA A 321 -28.48 -18.25 -5.47
CA ALA A 321 -27.31 -18.95 -4.95
C ALA A 321 -27.16 -20.36 -5.55
N THR A 322 -28.28 -21.08 -5.75
CA THR A 322 -28.30 -22.40 -6.37
C THR A 322 -27.84 -22.34 -7.83
N ALA A 323 -28.36 -21.37 -8.59
CA ALA A 323 -28.02 -21.17 -10.00
C ALA A 323 -26.55 -20.75 -10.19
N GLN A 324 -26.10 -19.79 -9.38
CA GLN A 324 -24.70 -19.35 -9.38
C GLN A 324 -23.75 -20.49 -8.99
N ALA A 325 -24.04 -21.24 -7.93
CA ALA A 325 -23.22 -22.39 -7.52
C ALA A 325 -23.14 -23.46 -8.60
N LYS A 326 -24.25 -23.78 -9.31
CA LYS A 326 -24.25 -24.74 -10.40
C LYS A 326 -23.29 -24.32 -11.52
N LEU A 327 -23.36 -23.06 -11.95
CA LEU A 327 -22.46 -22.52 -12.98
C LEU A 327 -21.01 -22.52 -12.52
N LEU A 328 -20.74 -22.02 -11.31
CA LEU A 328 -19.38 -21.92 -10.76
C LEU A 328 -18.74 -23.29 -10.55
N ASN A 329 -19.51 -24.28 -10.11
CA ASN A 329 -19.00 -25.65 -9.93
C ASN A 329 -18.58 -26.28 -11.28
N ALA A 330 -19.34 -26.01 -12.35
CA ALA A 330 -18.97 -26.45 -13.69
C ALA A 330 -17.68 -25.77 -14.17
N VAL A 331 -17.57 -24.43 -13.97
CA VAL A 331 -16.37 -23.67 -14.31
C VAL A 331 -15.16 -24.15 -13.48
N GLN A 332 -15.33 -24.41 -12.18
CA GLN A 332 -14.26 -24.95 -11.32
C GLN A 332 -13.79 -26.33 -11.79
N ALA A 333 -14.72 -27.20 -12.21
CA ALA A 333 -14.37 -28.51 -12.75
C ALA A 333 -13.52 -28.39 -14.03
N ASP A 334 -13.87 -27.46 -14.93
CA ASP A 334 -13.11 -27.19 -16.15
C ASP A 334 -11.70 -26.62 -15.86
N ILE A 335 -11.59 -25.75 -14.86
CA ILE A 335 -10.32 -25.18 -14.41
C ILE A 335 -9.42 -26.28 -13.83
N ALA A 336 -9.97 -27.14 -12.98
CA ALA A 336 -9.24 -28.27 -12.38
C ALA A 336 -8.79 -29.30 -13.44
N ALA A 337 -9.67 -29.62 -14.40
CA ALA A 337 -9.34 -30.51 -15.51
C ALA A 337 -8.21 -29.98 -16.42
N ALA A 338 -8.04 -28.64 -16.46
CA ALA A 338 -6.94 -27.99 -17.15
C ALA A 338 -5.65 -27.90 -16.32
N GLY A 339 -5.60 -28.48 -15.13
CA GLY A 339 -4.44 -28.45 -14.24
C GLY A 339 -4.21 -27.11 -13.53
N HIS A 340 -5.25 -26.27 -13.41
CA HIS A 340 -5.20 -25.00 -12.73
C HIS A 340 -5.83 -25.07 -11.33
N GLY A 341 -5.57 -24.03 -10.51
CA GLY A 341 -6.00 -23.98 -9.10
C GLY A 341 -7.49 -23.63 -8.92
N SER A 342 -7.76 -22.82 -7.93
CA SER A 342 -9.11 -22.45 -7.50
C SER A 342 -9.68 -21.32 -8.34
N LEU A 343 -10.95 -21.44 -8.71
CA LEU A 343 -11.74 -20.31 -9.19
C LEU A 343 -11.97 -19.32 -8.04
N ILE A 344 -11.88 -18.03 -8.30
CA ILE A 344 -12.32 -16.99 -7.38
C ILE A 344 -13.71 -16.51 -7.80
N MET A 345 -14.55 -16.15 -6.85
CA MET A 345 -15.84 -15.53 -7.12
C MET A 345 -16.13 -14.40 -6.13
N VAL A 346 -16.84 -13.37 -6.56
CA VAL A 346 -17.52 -12.44 -5.66
C VAL A 346 -19.01 -12.71 -5.71
N PRO A 347 -19.67 -12.93 -4.56
CA PRO A 347 -21.10 -13.21 -4.51
C PRO A 347 -21.94 -11.95 -4.67
N THR A 348 -23.23 -12.09 -4.95
CA THR A 348 -24.18 -10.97 -4.95
C THR A 348 -24.28 -10.32 -3.56
N GLU A 349 -24.24 -11.13 -2.49
CA GLU A 349 -24.14 -10.62 -1.12
C GLU A 349 -22.66 -10.58 -0.67
N TYR A 350 -21.89 -9.64 -1.21
CA TYR A 350 -20.44 -9.59 -1.04
C TYR A 350 -19.96 -8.87 0.23
N PHE A 351 -20.84 -8.16 0.94
CA PHE A 351 -20.49 -7.45 2.17
C PHE A 351 -21.30 -7.96 3.36
N ASN A 352 -20.98 -7.53 4.57
CA ASN A 352 -21.42 -7.95 5.88
C ASN A 352 -21.25 -9.48 6.13
N ALA A 353 -21.52 -9.89 7.37
CA ALA A 353 -21.40 -11.29 7.79
C ALA A 353 -22.75 -11.85 8.32
N THR A 354 -23.86 -11.20 7.98
CA THR A 354 -25.21 -11.69 8.33
C THR A 354 -25.49 -12.97 7.56
N VAL A 355 -25.93 -13.98 8.26
CA VAL A 355 -26.36 -15.25 7.65
C VAL A 355 -27.67 -15.00 6.91
N SER A 356 -27.72 -15.39 5.65
CA SER A 356 -28.90 -15.28 4.76
C SER A 356 -29.20 -16.62 4.09
N PRO A 357 -30.38 -16.80 3.50
CA PRO A 357 -30.67 -17.94 2.64
C PRO A 357 -29.69 -18.06 1.47
N TYR A 358 -29.24 -16.93 0.90
CA TYR A 358 -28.24 -16.89 -0.18
C TYR A 358 -26.90 -17.46 0.30
N LYS A 359 -26.29 -16.90 1.35
CA LYS A 359 -25.00 -17.37 1.89
C LYS A 359 -25.05 -18.81 2.38
N THR A 360 -26.17 -19.19 3.05
CA THR A 360 -26.39 -20.57 3.52
C THR A 360 -26.42 -21.56 2.35
N THR A 361 -27.05 -21.18 1.22
CA THR A 361 -27.12 -22.03 0.04
C THR A 361 -25.77 -22.15 -0.63
N LEU A 362 -25.03 -21.04 -0.81
CA LEU A 362 -23.65 -21.10 -1.31
C LEU A 362 -22.76 -21.99 -0.45
N HIS A 363 -22.82 -21.86 0.88
CA HIS A 363 -22.06 -22.71 1.81
C HIS A 363 -22.31 -24.20 1.53
N LYS A 364 -23.56 -24.60 1.29
CA LYS A 364 -23.96 -26.00 1.11
C LYS A 364 -23.67 -26.55 -0.28
N THR A 365 -23.70 -25.72 -1.32
CA THR A 365 -23.76 -26.17 -2.72
C THR A 365 -22.54 -25.83 -3.55
N LEU A 366 -21.78 -24.80 -3.16
CA LEU A 366 -20.61 -24.35 -3.91
C LEU A 366 -19.41 -25.28 -3.64
N ASP A 367 -18.72 -25.69 -4.69
CA ASP A 367 -17.48 -26.48 -4.61
C ASP A 367 -16.52 -25.87 -3.57
N PRO A 368 -16.00 -26.65 -2.61
CA PRO A 368 -15.15 -26.12 -1.53
C PRO A 368 -13.83 -25.50 -2.02
N ARG A 369 -13.40 -25.79 -3.24
CA ARG A 369 -12.21 -25.19 -3.85
C ARG A 369 -12.45 -23.77 -4.34
N VAL A 370 -13.69 -23.36 -4.62
CA VAL A 370 -13.99 -21.99 -5.06
C VAL A 370 -13.75 -21.01 -3.92
N VAL A 371 -12.90 -20.01 -4.17
CA VAL A 371 -12.58 -18.95 -3.21
C VAL A 371 -13.65 -17.87 -3.29
N ILE A 372 -14.24 -17.52 -2.15
CA ILE A 372 -15.26 -16.47 -2.06
C ILE A 372 -14.60 -15.16 -1.64
N GLN A 373 -14.82 -14.08 -2.40
CA GLN A 373 -14.46 -12.72 -2.00
C GLN A 373 -15.54 -12.07 -1.13
N TRP A 374 -15.07 -11.21 -0.21
CA TRP A 374 -15.87 -10.47 0.74
C TRP A 374 -15.26 -9.09 0.95
N THR A 375 -16.06 -8.01 0.96
CA THR A 375 -15.54 -6.65 1.10
C THR A 375 -15.42 -6.17 2.55
N GLY A 376 -15.85 -6.98 3.51
CA GLY A 376 -15.83 -6.60 4.91
C GLY A 376 -17.22 -6.39 5.49
N THR A 377 -17.29 -5.70 6.62
CA THR A 377 -18.54 -5.42 7.34
C THR A 377 -19.49 -4.52 6.55
N ASP A 378 -18.98 -3.81 5.56
CA ASP A 378 -19.69 -2.93 4.63
C ASP A 378 -19.05 -2.99 3.25
N VAL A 379 -19.60 -2.26 2.27
CA VAL A 379 -18.98 -2.05 0.95
C VAL A 379 -17.62 -1.36 1.10
N VAL A 380 -17.55 -0.31 1.92
CA VAL A 380 -16.30 0.38 2.31
C VAL A 380 -16.22 0.42 3.84
N PRO A 381 -15.71 -0.63 4.48
CA PRO A 381 -15.70 -0.75 5.94
C PRO A 381 -14.70 0.19 6.60
N ALA A 382 -15.12 0.85 7.67
CA ALA A 382 -14.24 1.70 8.48
C ALA A 382 -13.15 0.89 9.21
N SER A 383 -13.45 -0.36 9.56
CA SER A 383 -12.53 -1.28 10.22
C SER A 383 -12.92 -2.73 9.94
N ILE A 384 -11.95 -3.63 10.06
CA ILE A 384 -12.17 -5.08 9.99
C ILE A 384 -11.43 -5.74 11.15
N SER A 385 -12.17 -6.45 11.99
CA SER A 385 -11.64 -7.22 13.11
C SER A 385 -11.51 -8.71 12.77
N VAL A 386 -10.74 -9.43 13.60
CA VAL A 386 -10.66 -10.89 13.59
C VAL A 386 -12.03 -11.53 13.77
N THR A 387 -12.89 -10.93 14.61
CA THR A 387 -14.27 -11.39 14.84
C THR A 387 -15.13 -11.25 13.59
N ASP A 388 -14.97 -10.16 12.83
CA ASP A 388 -15.72 -9.94 11.57
C ASP A 388 -15.36 -11.02 10.54
N ALA A 389 -14.06 -11.33 10.38
CA ALA A 389 -13.59 -12.37 9.48
C ALA A 389 -14.08 -13.78 9.89
N ARG A 390 -14.12 -14.07 11.19
CA ARG A 390 -14.72 -15.31 11.72
C ARG A 390 -16.21 -15.40 11.44
N ASN A 391 -16.93 -14.31 11.58
CA ASN A 391 -18.37 -14.26 11.27
C ASN A 391 -18.60 -14.45 9.77
N ALA A 392 -17.78 -13.85 8.91
CA ALA A 392 -17.84 -14.10 7.46
C ALA A 392 -17.55 -15.58 7.14
N THR A 393 -16.56 -16.19 7.78
CA THR A 393 -16.27 -17.64 7.65
C THR A 393 -17.48 -18.49 8.05
N LYS A 394 -18.21 -18.15 9.12
CA LYS A 394 -19.45 -18.84 9.50
C LYS A 394 -20.55 -18.69 8.45
N ALA A 395 -20.73 -17.47 7.92
CA ALA A 395 -21.78 -17.18 6.94
C ALA A 395 -21.54 -17.90 5.60
N PHE A 396 -20.30 -17.91 5.11
CA PHE A 396 -19.93 -18.50 3.82
C PHE A 396 -19.41 -19.94 3.91
N GLY A 397 -19.17 -20.48 5.11
CA GLY A 397 -18.67 -21.85 5.35
C GLY A 397 -17.19 -22.06 5.04
N ARG A 398 -16.45 -21.02 4.75
CA ARG A 398 -15.01 -21.05 4.43
C ARG A 398 -14.35 -19.69 4.68
N LYS A 399 -13.03 -19.68 4.87
CA LYS A 399 -12.27 -18.43 4.92
C LYS A 399 -12.46 -17.65 3.62
N THR A 400 -12.70 -16.35 3.73
CA THR A 400 -12.92 -15.47 2.57
C THR A 400 -11.62 -14.79 2.14
N LEU A 401 -11.54 -14.43 0.87
CA LEU A 401 -10.53 -13.51 0.34
C LEU A 401 -11.08 -12.08 0.52
N LEU A 402 -10.40 -11.25 1.30
CA LEU A 402 -10.83 -9.88 1.50
C LEU A 402 -10.56 -9.03 0.26
N TRP A 403 -11.62 -8.45 -0.31
CA TRP A 403 -11.55 -7.35 -1.27
C TRP A 403 -11.68 -6.04 -0.49
N ASP A 404 -10.57 -5.42 -0.15
CA ASP A 404 -10.59 -4.18 0.63
C ASP A 404 -10.79 -2.96 -0.28
N ASN A 405 -11.93 -2.29 -0.15
CA ASN A 405 -12.27 -1.10 -0.91
C ASN A 405 -11.54 0.14 -0.38
N TYR A 406 -10.20 0.04 -0.29
CA TYR A 406 -9.30 1.13 0.02
C TYR A 406 -8.01 1.00 -0.82
N PRO A 407 -7.59 2.05 -1.55
CA PRO A 407 -8.06 3.45 -1.55
C PRO A 407 -9.04 3.79 -2.69
N VAL A 408 -9.95 2.93 -3.10
CA VAL A 408 -10.89 3.24 -4.20
C VAL A 408 -11.60 4.59 -4.00
N ASN A 409 -11.72 5.37 -5.08
CA ASN A 409 -12.30 6.72 -5.05
C ASN A 409 -13.43 6.89 -6.09
N ASP A 410 -14.23 5.87 -6.30
CA ASP A 410 -15.28 5.81 -7.33
C ASP A 410 -16.71 5.96 -6.79
N PHE A 411 -16.88 6.47 -5.57
CA PHE A 411 -18.17 6.74 -4.92
C PHE A 411 -18.31 8.20 -4.49
N ALA A 412 -19.54 8.66 -4.22
CA ALA A 412 -19.88 10.08 -4.11
C ALA A 412 -19.07 10.83 -3.03
N GLU A 413 -18.81 10.21 -1.89
CA GLU A 413 -18.08 10.80 -0.77
C GLU A 413 -16.60 11.06 -1.08
N THR A 414 -16.08 10.44 -2.15
CA THR A 414 -14.70 10.63 -2.63
C THR A 414 -14.56 11.70 -3.71
N THR A 415 -15.65 12.40 -4.07
CA THR A 415 -15.63 13.45 -5.10
C THR A 415 -14.53 14.47 -4.83
N GLY A 416 -13.66 14.67 -5.82
CA GLY A 416 -12.55 15.64 -5.75
C GLY A 416 -11.41 15.24 -4.82
N ARG A 417 -11.30 13.95 -4.38
CA ARG A 417 -10.28 13.49 -3.44
C ARG A 417 -9.30 12.50 -4.06
N LEU A 418 -8.06 12.58 -3.59
CA LEU A 418 -7.13 11.46 -3.56
C LEU A 418 -7.17 10.86 -2.14
N LEU A 419 -7.03 9.53 -2.03
CA LEU A 419 -7.03 8.85 -0.74
C LEU A 419 -5.61 8.40 -0.43
N LEU A 420 -4.85 9.28 0.25
CA LEU A 420 -3.42 9.09 0.52
C LEU A 420 -3.11 8.82 2.00
N ALA A 421 -4.14 8.56 2.82
CA ALA A 421 -3.95 8.15 4.20
C ALA A 421 -3.25 6.78 4.28
N PRO A 422 -2.50 6.49 5.35
CA PRO A 422 -1.92 5.18 5.56
C PRO A 422 -3.02 4.09 5.65
N TYR A 423 -2.71 2.88 5.20
CA TYR A 423 -3.59 1.73 5.41
C TYR A 423 -3.66 1.41 6.90
N ASP A 424 -4.86 1.41 7.49
CA ASP A 424 -5.05 1.31 8.93
C ASP A 424 -6.38 0.62 9.29
N ARG A 425 -6.60 0.38 10.59
CA ARG A 425 -7.83 -0.21 11.18
C ARG A 425 -8.21 -1.59 10.64
N ARG A 426 -7.21 -2.36 10.24
CA ARG A 426 -7.32 -3.80 10.01
C ARG A 426 -6.57 -4.49 11.15
N GLN A 427 -7.28 -5.33 11.90
CA GLN A 427 -6.75 -5.93 13.14
C GLN A 427 -5.66 -6.94 12.84
N ALA A 428 -4.56 -6.89 13.59
CA ALA A 428 -3.54 -7.94 13.59
C ALA A 428 -4.17 -9.31 13.96
N GLY A 429 -3.74 -10.39 13.30
CA GLY A 429 -4.32 -11.72 13.42
C GLY A 429 -5.32 -12.06 12.32
N LEU A 430 -5.68 -11.11 11.43
CA LEU A 430 -6.54 -11.37 10.27
C LEU A 430 -5.91 -12.40 9.31
N SER A 431 -4.60 -12.51 9.24
CA SER A 431 -3.88 -13.51 8.44
C SER A 431 -4.27 -14.95 8.80
N ALA A 432 -4.66 -15.21 10.05
CA ALA A 432 -5.13 -16.53 10.49
C ALA A 432 -6.59 -16.82 10.07
N GLU A 433 -7.39 -15.81 9.73
CA GLU A 433 -8.84 -15.95 9.50
C GLU A 433 -9.26 -15.75 8.04
N LEU A 434 -8.41 -15.13 7.22
CA LEU A 434 -8.66 -14.87 5.81
C LEU A 434 -7.86 -15.85 4.92
N SER A 435 -8.31 -16.06 3.69
CA SER A 435 -7.53 -16.74 2.64
C SER A 435 -6.59 -15.77 1.89
N GLY A 436 -6.62 -14.49 2.23
CA GLY A 436 -5.79 -13.44 1.67
C GLY A 436 -6.51 -12.10 1.61
N ILE A 437 -5.85 -11.12 0.99
CA ILE A 437 -6.35 -9.75 0.86
C ILE A 437 -5.89 -9.12 -0.45
N VAL A 438 -6.78 -8.37 -1.09
CA VAL A 438 -6.48 -7.54 -2.26
C VAL A 438 -7.05 -6.13 -2.09
N SER A 439 -6.26 -5.12 -2.42
CA SER A 439 -6.68 -3.72 -2.44
C SER A 439 -7.46 -3.39 -3.70
N ASN A 440 -8.57 -2.66 -3.59
CA ASN A 440 -9.19 -1.98 -4.72
C ASN A 440 -8.67 -0.54 -4.78
N PRO A 441 -7.81 -0.18 -5.77
CA PRO A 441 -7.14 1.10 -5.86
C PRO A 441 -8.03 2.20 -6.47
N MET A 442 -7.48 3.43 -6.52
CA MET A 442 -8.08 4.56 -7.23
C MET A 442 -7.91 4.42 -8.76
N ASN A 443 -8.66 5.25 -9.51
CA ASN A 443 -8.39 5.46 -10.95
C ASN A 443 -6.96 5.96 -11.21
N GLN A 444 -6.33 6.63 -10.23
CA GLN A 444 -4.95 7.11 -10.25
C GLN A 444 -4.02 5.99 -9.75
N GLU A 445 -3.32 5.35 -10.69
CA GLU A 445 -2.49 4.18 -10.36
C GLU A 445 -1.36 4.52 -9.40
N VAL A 446 -0.55 5.55 -9.74
CA VAL A 446 0.64 5.91 -8.96
C VAL A 446 0.26 6.55 -7.63
N ALA A 447 -0.82 7.35 -7.60
CA ALA A 447 -1.34 7.91 -6.36
C ALA A 447 -1.93 6.83 -5.42
N SER A 448 -2.33 5.68 -5.93
CA SER A 448 -2.79 4.54 -5.11
C SER A 448 -1.66 3.83 -4.37
N ARG A 449 -0.43 3.91 -4.87
CA ARG A 449 0.71 3.11 -4.38
C ARG A 449 1.00 3.26 -2.89
N PRO A 450 0.91 4.44 -2.24
CA PRO A 450 1.15 4.55 -0.80
C PRO A 450 0.18 3.71 0.05
N ALA A 451 -1.10 3.69 -0.28
CA ALA A 451 -2.11 2.91 0.43
C ALA A 451 -1.99 1.42 0.11
N VAL A 452 -1.78 1.05 -1.16
CA VAL A 452 -1.57 -0.33 -1.59
C VAL A 452 -0.32 -0.92 -0.94
N ALA A 453 0.79 -0.16 -0.85
CA ALA A 453 1.99 -0.57 -0.13
C ALA A 453 1.71 -0.88 1.34
N GLY A 454 0.84 -0.09 1.98
CA GLY A 454 0.36 -0.33 3.34
C GLY A 454 -0.37 -1.66 3.47
N LEU A 455 -1.34 -1.92 2.60
CA LEU A 455 -2.07 -3.19 2.57
C LEU A 455 -1.13 -4.38 2.35
N LEU A 456 -0.19 -4.28 1.40
CA LEU A 456 0.77 -5.35 1.11
C LEU A 456 1.70 -5.63 2.29
N ALA A 457 2.16 -4.58 2.99
CA ALA A 457 2.96 -4.75 4.20
C ALA A 457 2.17 -5.41 5.34
N PHE A 458 0.89 -5.05 5.50
CA PHE A 458 -0.02 -5.71 6.43
C PHE A 458 -0.24 -7.19 6.03
N ALA A 459 -0.52 -7.47 4.78
CA ALA A 459 -0.73 -8.84 4.29
C ALA A 459 0.52 -9.72 4.43
N TRP A 460 1.71 -9.11 4.34
CA TRP A 460 2.98 -9.81 4.53
C TRP A 460 3.24 -10.18 5.99
N ASN A 461 3.01 -9.25 6.93
CA ASN A 461 3.26 -9.43 8.36
C ASN A 461 2.32 -8.55 9.17
N ASP A 462 1.09 -8.99 9.37
CA ASP A 462 0.03 -8.22 10.03
C ASP A 462 0.31 -7.96 11.51
N VAL A 463 1.07 -8.84 12.19
CA VAL A 463 1.47 -8.67 13.59
C VAL A 463 2.58 -7.62 13.75
N GLY A 464 3.51 -7.57 12.81
CA GLY A 464 4.62 -6.61 12.79
C GLY A 464 4.34 -5.33 11.99
N TYR A 465 3.12 -5.13 11.52
CA TYR A 465 2.73 -4.00 10.70
C TYR A 465 2.68 -2.70 11.50
N ASP A 466 3.31 -1.65 10.95
CA ASP A 466 3.22 -0.27 11.42
C ASP A 466 2.78 0.63 10.26
N ALA A 467 1.56 1.16 10.36
CA ALA A 467 0.93 1.96 9.32
C ALA A 467 1.73 3.23 8.99
N GLN A 468 2.18 3.96 10.02
CA GLN A 468 2.91 5.22 9.85
C GLN A 468 4.32 5.01 9.30
N ARG A 469 5.01 3.97 9.74
CA ARG A 469 6.33 3.62 9.24
C ARG A 469 6.27 3.18 7.78
N THR A 470 5.28 2.35 7.43
CA THR A 470 5.08 1.88 6.05
C THR A 470 4.71 3.03 5.13
N TRP A 471 3.82 3.93 5.57
CA TRP A 471 3.41 5.11 4.81
C TRP A 471 4.60 6.05 4.49
N ARG A 472 5.47 6.31 5.47
CA ARG A 472 6.70 7.07 5.24
C ARG A 472 7.65 6.36 4.28
N TYR A 473 7.75 5.04 4.37
CA TYR A 473 8.55 4.26 3.42
C TYR A 473 7.99 4.34 2.00
N ALA A 474 6.68 4.21 1.83
CA ALA A 474 6.03 4.32 0.52
C ALA A 474 6.26 5.71 -0.12
N ALA A 475 6.17 6.79 0.66
CA ALA A 475 6.53 8.13 0.20
C ALA A 475 8.01 8.21 -0.24
N ARG A 476 8.92 7.59 0.52
CA ARG A 476 10.34 7.53 0.19
C ARG A 476 10.62 6.71 -1.08
N ASP A 477 9.94 5.57 -1.27
CA ASP A 477 10.05 4.75 -2.49
C ASP A 477 9.57 5.54 -3.72
N LEU A 478 8.43 6.25 -3.60
CA LEU A 478 7.90 7.11 -4.65
C LEU A 478 8.84 8.28 -4.98
N ALA A 479 9.51 8.84 -3.97
CA ALA A 479 10.50 9.90 -4.11
C ALA A 479 11.86 9.41 -4.67
N GLY A 480 12.05 8.11 -4.93
CA GLY A 480 13.34 7.56 -5.33
C GLY A 480 14.43 7.71 -4.26
N ASN A 481 14.05 7.72 -2.98
CA ASN A 481 14.88 7.98 -1.80
C ASN A 481 15.39 9.43 -1.67
N ASP A 482 14.90 10.39 -2.44
CA ASP A 482 15.22 11.81 -2.24
C ASP A 482 14.53 12.30 -0.95
N PRO A 483 15.29 12.82 0.04
CA PRO A 483 14.72 13.23 1.33
C PRO A 483 13.84 14.48 1.22
N LEU A 484 14.15 15.44 0.35
CA LEU A 484 13.37 16.66 0.17
C LEU A 484 12.02 16.34 -0.50
N VAL A 485 12.07 15.54 -1.57
CA VAL A 485 10.84 15.08 -2.27
C VAL A 485 10.01 14.19 -1.35
N THR A 486 10.64 13.34 -0.52
CA THR A 486 9.94 12.52 0.47
C THR A 486 9.16 13.39 1.46
N GLN A 487 9.81 14.43 2.01
CA GLN A 487 9.14 15.34 2.95
C GLN A 487 8.01 16.12 2.27
N ALA A 488 8.22 16.58 1.05
CA ALA A 488 7.19 17.26 0.25
C ALA A 488 5.97 16.36 0.00
N LEU A 489 6.18 15.09 -0.37
CA LEU A 489 5.11 14.09 -0.52
C LEU A 489 4.37 13.89 0.79
N LEU A 490 5.04 13.73 1.92
CA LEU A 490 4.39 13.54 3.23
C LEU A 490 3.58 14.77 3.65
N THR A 491 4.05 15.98 3.34
CA THR A 491 3.31 17.23 3.56
C THR A 491 2.04 17.27 2.71
N PHE A 492 2.16 16.89 1.44
CA PHE A 492 1.00 16.82 0.54
C PHE A 492 0.03 15.70 0.94
N PHE A 493 0.53 14.52 1.29
CA PHE A 493 -0.30 13.37 1.71
C PHE A 493 -1.13 13.68 2.96
N ASP A 494 -0.61 14.48 3.89
CA ASP A 494 -1.38 14.93 5.06
C ASP A 494 -2.66 15.66 4.64
N THR A 495 -2.61 16.47 3.58
CA THR A 495 -3.78 17.20 3.07
C THR A 495 -4.82 16.32 2.39
N GLN A 496 -4.48 15.06 2.11
CA GLN A 496 -5.30 14.03 1.50
C GLN A 496 -5.50 12.85 2.47
N HIS A 497 -5.28 13.08 3.77
CA HIS A 497 -5.35 12.08 4.83
C HIS A 497 -6.78 11.90 5.33
N VAL A 498 -7.66 11.49 4.43
CA VAL A 498 -9.03 11.16 4.78
C VAL A 498 -9.41 9.84 4.14
N ALA A 499 -10.16 9.02 4.84
CA ALA A 499 -10.74 7.81 4.30
C ALA A 499 -12.25 7.83 4.55
N PRO A 500 -13.04 8.37 3.60
CA PRO A 500 -14.49 8.35 3.68
C PRO A 500 -14.99 6.91 3.62
N THR A 501 -16.15 6.68 4.21
CA THR A 501 -16.89 5.42 4.12
C THR A 501 -18.16 5.63 3.32
N PHE A 502 -18.78 4.56 2.88
CA PHE A 502 -20.02 4.61 2.10
C PHE A 502 -21.19 5.01 3.02
N GLY A 503 -21.60 6.30 2.96
CA GLY A 503 -22.71 6.85 3.73
C GLY A 503 -22.45 7.06 5.24
N HIS A 504 -21.20 6.97 5.70
CA HIS A 504 -20.82 7.15 7.10
C HIS A 504 -19.71 8.19 7.29
N LEU A 505 -19.42 8.52 8.55
CA LEU A 505 -18.29 9.42 8.87
C LEU A 505 -16.96 8.80 8.44
N PRO A 506 -16.01 9.62 7.99
CA PRO A 506 -14.65 9.16 7.65
C PRO A 506 -14.01 8.43 8.84
N TRP A 507 -13.34 7.30 8.55
CA TRP A 507 -12.67 6.51 9.58
C TRP A 507 -11.24 7.00 9.87
N GLN A 508 -10.70 7.88 9.03
CA GLN A 508 -9.46 8.59 9.29
C GLN A 508 -9.68 10.11 9.28
N PRO A 509 -8.98 10.87 10.15
CA PRO A 509 -9.14 12.31 10.22
C PRO A 509 -8.52 13.00 9.00
N GLN A 510 -9.08 14.15 8.61
CA GLN A 510 -8.53 15.01 7.59
C GLN A 510 -7.32 15.79 8.13
N ALA A 511 -6.23 15.78 7.38
CA ALA A 511 -5.01 16.56 7.62
C ALA A 511 -4.55 16.57 9.10
N PRO A 512 -4.34 15.41 9.75
CA PRO A 512 -4.16 15.33 11.20
C PRO A 512 -2.98 16.15 11.73
N ARG A 513 -1.88 16.25 10.96
CA ARG A 513 -0.70 17.05 11.35
C ARG A 513 -0.98 18.55 11.25
N LEU A 514 -1.55 18.97 10.11
CA LEU A 514 -1.91 20.37 9.92
C LEU A 514 -3.01 20.80 10.88
N LYS A 515 -4.01 19.90 11.11
CA LYS A 515 -5.07 20.16 12.07
C LYS A 515 -4.54 20.41 13.48
N ALA A 516 -3.60 19.64 13.95
CA ALA A 516 -2.98 19.83 15.27
C ALA A 516 -2.34 21.23 15.38
N LEU A 517 -1.61 21.68 14.35
CA LEU A 517 -1.00 23.02 14.35
C LEU A 517 -2.04 24.14 14.30
N VAL A 518 -3.14 23.92 13.59
CA VAL A 518 -4.27 24.88 13.55
C VAL A 518 -4.96 24.96 14.91
N ASP A 519 -5.19 23.81 15.55
CA ASP A 519 -5.81 23.75 16.88
C ASP A 519 -4.88 24.41 17.93
N ASP A 520 -3.59 24.10 17.94
CA ASP A 520 -2.59 24.73 18.81
C ASP A 520 -2.57 26.27 18.65
N ALA A 521 -2.65 26.77 17.40
CA ALA A 521 -2.69 28.20 17.14
C ALA A 521 -4.00 28.84 17.65
N ARG A 522 -5.15 28.19 17.47
CA ARG A 522 -6.43 28.67 17.99
C ARG A 522 -6.45 28.70 19.53
N ASP A 523 -5.97 27.65 20.17
CA ASP A 523 -5.92 27.55 21.64
C ASP A 523 -4.97 28.59 22.23
N ALA A 524 -3.80 28.79 21.62
CA ALA A 524 -2.86 29.83 22.02
C ALA A 524 -3.48 31.24 21.90
N LEU A 525 -4.12 31.56 20.76
CA LEU A 525 -4.80 32.86 20.57
C LEU A 525 -5.94 33.06 21.57
N ALA A 526 -6.72 32.04 21.85
CA ALA A 526 -7.81 32.08 22.83
C ALA A 526 -7.28 32.31 24.27
N SER A 527 -6.09 31.83 24.61
CA SER A 527 -5.48 32.03 25.92
C SER A 527 -5.02 33.47 26.18
N GLY A 528 -4.75 34.23 25.13
CA GLY A 528 -4.15 35.57 25.20
C GLY A 528 -2.70 35.59 25.70
N ASP A 529 -2.07 34.45 25.92
CA ASP A 529 -0.69 34.36 26.39
C ASP A 529 0.30 34.52 25.21
N GLN A 530 1.00 35.63 25.18
CA GLN A 530 1.98 35.95 24.13
C GLN A 530 3.13 34.92 24.05
N ALA A 531 3.47 34.29 25.17
CA ALA A 531 4.50 33.25 25.19
C ALA A 531 4.05 31.96 24.50
N ALA A 532 2.75 31.67 24.47
CA ALA A 532 2.14 30.56 23.73
C ALA A 532 1.85 30.94 22.27
N ILE A 533 1.35 32.15 22.01
CA ILE A 533 0.93 32.62 20.67
C ILE A 533 2.10 32.63 19.68
N THR A 534 3.24 33.22 20.08
CA THR A 534 4.38 33.41 19.17
C THR A 534 4.90 32.07 18.59
N PRO A 535 5.21 31.04 19.38
CA PRO A 535 5.68 29.76 18.83
C PRO A 535 4.60 29.02 18.04
N ALA A 536 3.32 29.10 18.42
CA ALA A 536 2.24 28.43 17.72
C ALA A 536 2.02 29.03 16.32
N LEU A 537 1.95 30.37 16.18
CA LEU A 537 1.86 31.02 14.88
C LEU A 537 3.11 30.79 14.02
N HIS A 538 4.30 30.76 14.62
CA HIS A 538 5.53 30.42 13.89
C HIS A 538 5.51 28.98 13.34
N ALA A 539 5.06 28.01 14.14
CA ALA A 539 4.92 26.63 13.71
C ALA A 539 3.90 26.48 12.58
N LEU A 540 2.73 27.11 12.70
CA LEU A 540 1.70 27.13 11.66
C LEU A 540 2.18 27.83 10.38
N GLY A 541 2.91 28.95 10.50
CA GLY A 541 3.53 29.65 9.37
C GLY A 541 4.55 28.79 8.63
N ASN A 542 5.40 28.08 9.35
CA ASN A 542 6.35 27.14 8.73
C ASN A 542 5.65 25.99 8.00
N ALA A 543 4.54 25.49 8.55
CA ALA A 543 3.73 24.47 7.88
C ALA A 543 3.05 25.02 6.60
N ALA A 544 2.60 26.27 6.63
CA ALA A 544 2.04 26.95 5.46
C ALA A 544 3.10 27.12 4.35
N ASP A 545 4.30 27.55 4.69
CA ASP A 545 5.42 27.68 3.75
C ASP A 545 5.83 26.33 3.16
N ALA A 546 5.89 25.28 4.00
CA ALA A 546 6.18 23.92 3.55
C ALA A 546 5.10 23.40 2.59
N LEU A 547 3.82 23.65 2.87
CA LEU A 547 2.72 23.26 2.00
C LEU A 547 2.73 24.03 0.67
N ALA A 548 3.04 25.30 0.69
CA ALA A 548 3.17 26.12 -0.52
C ALA A 548 4.34 25.69 -1.41
N ALA A 549 5.45 25.22 -0.80
CA ALA A 549 6.65 24.77 -1.52
C ALA A 549 6.58 23.33 -2.01
N ALA A 550 5.87 22.44 -1.30
CA ALA A 550 5.83 21.00 -1.57
C ALA A 550 5.46 20.64 -3.02
N PRO A 551 4.45 21.27 -3.67
CA PRO A 551 4.10 20.96 -5.05
C PRO A 551 5.24 21.20 -6.04
N ALA A 552 6.02 22.26 -5.88
CA ALA A 552 7.17 22.54 -6.74
C ALA A 552 8.28 21.50 -6.55
N GLN A 553 8.55 21.08 -5.31
CA GLN A 553 9.54 20.04 -5.00
C GLN A 553 9.12 18.67 -5.57
N ILE A 554 7.82 18.31 -5.47
CA ILE A 554 7.28 17.09 -6.04
C ILE A 554 7.39 17.09 -7.57
N ARG A 555 7.08 18.23 -8.23
CA ARG A 555 7.21 18.38 -9.69
C ARG A 555 8.66 18.33 -10.18
N ALA A 556 9.61 18.77 -9.37
CA ALA A 556 11.04 18.69 -9.69
C ALA A 556 11.64 17.29 -9.50
N GLY A 557 10.99 16.41 -8.75
CA GLY A 557 11.47 15.05 -8.50
C GLY A 557 11.54 14.21 -9.78
N SER A 558 12.64 13.53 -10.03
CA SER A 558 12.85 12.71 -11.24
C SER A 558 11.96 11.47 -11.27
N THR A 559 11.59 10.92 -10.11
CA THR A 559 10.79 9.68 -9.98
C THR A 559 9.30 9.94 -9.83
N THR A 560 8.88 11.17 -9.52
CA THR A 560 7.49 11.54 -9.23
C THR A 560 6.67 11.94 -10.45
N GLN A 561 7.24 11.95 -11.66
CA GLN A 561 6.59 12.47 -12.86
C GLN A 561 5.26 11.78 -13.20
N ALA A 562 5.15 10.47 -12.95
CA ALA A 562 3.89 9.75 -13.15
C ALA A 562 2.84 10.17 -12.10
N PHE A 563 3.24 10.32 -10.83
CA PHE A 563 2.39 10.85 -9.77
C PHE A 563 1.90 12.28 -10.07
N VAL A 564 2.80 13.15 -10.56
CA VAL A 564 2.45 14.53 -10.95
C VAL A 564 1.36 14.54 -12.03
N ARG A 565 1.46 13.69 -13.06
CA ARG A 565 0.43 13.61 -14.11
C ARG A 565 -0.96 13.26 -13.56
N GLU A 566 -1.03 12.48 -12.50
CA GLU A 566 -2.29 12.06 -11.87
C GLU A 566 -2.81 13.06 -10.83
N ALA A 567 -1.91 13.76 -10.13
CA ALA A 567 -2.21 14.58 -8.97
C ALA A 567 -2.09 16.11 -9.22
N ASP A 568 -1.78 16.55 -10.44
CA ASP A 568 -1.44 17.96 -10.73
C ASP A 568 -2.49 18.98 -10.29
N PRO A 569 -3.82 18.76 -10.47
CA PRO A 569 -4.83 19.69 -9.94
C PRO A 569 -4.77 19.82 -8.42
N TRP A 570 -4.58 18.72 -7.70
CA TRP A 570 -4.46 18.71 -6.24
C TRP A 570 -3.17 19.39 -5.77
N LEU A 571 -2.06 19.21 -6.48
CA LEU A 571 -0.80 19.89 -6.20
C LEU A 571 -0.94 21.41 -6.40
N THR A 572 -1.61 21.82 -7.46
CA THR A 572 -1.85 23.24 -7.74
C THR A 572 -2.73 23.86 -6.66
N ALA A 573 -3.82 23.21 -6.28
CA ALA A 573 -4.68 23.68 -5.19
C ALA A 573 -3.93 23.72 -3.86
N ALA A 574 -3.11 22.71 -3.54
CA ALA A 574 -2.32 22.67 -2.31
C ALA A 574 -1.32 23.84 -2.21
N GLN A 575 -0.71 24.24 -3.33
CA GLN A 575 0.16 25.42 -3.39
C GLN A 575 -0.60 26.68 -3.01
N LEU A 576 -1.77 26.92 -3.60
CA LEU A 576 -2.60 28.09 -3.33
C LEU A 576 -3.12 28.08 -1.89
N TRP A 577 -3.56 26.93 -1.39
CA TRP A 577 -3.99 26.78 0.01
C TRP A 577 -2.84 27.04 1.00
N GLY A 578 -1.62 26.58 0.71
CA GLY A 578 -0.43 26.89 1.53
C GLY A 578 -0.14 28.38 1.57
N GLN A 579 -0.20 29.06 0.42
CA GLN A 579 -0.06 30.51 0.33
C GLN A 579 -1.18 31.24 1.08
N SER A 580 -2.44 30.79 0.95
CA SER A 580 -3.60 31.35 1.66
C SER A 580 -3.42 31.24 3.17
N LEU A 581 -3.01 30.07 3.67
CA LEU A 581 -2.71 29.85 5.09
C LEU A 581 -1.59 30.78 5.58
N ARG A 582 -0.53 30.94 4.80
CA ARG A 582 0.57 31.86 5.16
C ARG A 582 0.05 33.30 5.31
N ARG A 583 -0.74 33.79 4.35
CA ARG A 583 -1.36 35.11 4.42
C ARG A 583 -2.29 35.26 5.63
N SER A 584 -3.04 34.22 5.98
CA SER A 584 -3.89 34.21 7.18
C SER A 584 -3.08 34.36 8.46
N VAL A 585 -1.96 33.64 8.59
CA VAL A 585 -1.03 33.75 9.74
C VAL A 585 -0.40 35.13 9.80
N ASP A 586 0.01 35.70 8.65
CA ASP A 586 0.56 37.07 8.58
C ASP A 586 -0.48 38.09 8.98
N GLY A 587 -1.75 37.93 8.58
CA GLY A 587 -2.87 38.77 8.97
C GLY A 587 -3.13 38.75 10.47
N VAL A 588 -3.15 37.56 11.09
CA VAL A 588 -3.27 37.41 12.55
C VAL A 588 -2.10 38.09 13.27
N SER A 589 -0.87 37.91 12.79
CA SER A 589 0.33 38.56 13.36
C SER A 589 0.28 40.07 13.26
N ALA A 590 -0.18 40.65 12.12
CA ALA A 590 -0.37 42.06 11.95
C ALA A 590 -1.46 42.65 12.87
N ALA A 591 -2.56 41.92 13.07
CA ALA A 591 -3.62 42.31 13.99
C ALA A 591 -3.11 42.34 15.45
N LEU A 592 -2.34 41.36 15.88
CA LEU A 592 -1.68 41.34 17.20
C LEU A 592 -0.70 42.50 17.39
N ALA A 593 -0.05 42.95 16.31
CA ALA A 593 0.84 44.11 16.29
C ALA A 593 0.08 45.45 16.18
N ALA A 594 -1.24 45.46 16.37
CA ALA A 594 -2.12 46.64 16.23
C ALA A 594 -1.99 47.36 14.88
N ASN A 595 -1.78 46.61 13.80
CA ASN A 595 -1.75 47.12 12.43
C ASN A 595 -2.96 46.60 11.60
N PRO A 596 -4.16 47.21 11.77
CA PRO A 596 -5.38 46.73 11.16
C PRO A 596 -5.36 46.83 9.62
N GLN A 597 -4.66 47.82 9.05
CA GLN A 597 -4.55 47.97 7.60
C GLN A 597 -3.75 46.81 6.98
N ALA A 598 -2.61 46.45 7.55
CA ALA A 598 -1.81 45.32 7.10
C ALA A 598 -2.57 43.99 7.32
N ALA A 599 -3.27 43.86 8.44
CA ALA A 599 -4.09 42.66 8.72
C ALA A 599 -5.18 42.47 7.65
N SER A 600 -5.95 43.49 7.34
CA SER A 600 -7.00 43.43 6.29
C SER A 600 -6.42 43.02 4.94
N GLN A 601 -5.31 43.67 4.51
CA GLN A 601 -4.65 43.32 3.24
C GLN A 601 -4.23 41.84 3.17
N GLN A 602 -3.71 41.26 4.27
CA GLN A 602 -3.31 39.88 4.31
C GLN A 602 -4.53 38.95 4.27
N PHE A 603 -5.61 39.24 5.00
CA PHE A 603 -6.83 38.44 4.99
C PHE A 603 -7.54 38.48 3.62
N ASP A 604 -7.57 39.65 2.94
CA ASP A 604 -8.12 39.75 1.59
C ASP A 604 -7.31 38.92 0.59
N ALA A 605 -5.98 38.96 0.67
CA ALA A 605 -5.11 38.15 -0.15
C ALA A 605 -5.28 36.64 0.14
N ALA A 606 -5.44 36.26 1.42
CA ALA A 606 -5.71 34.86 1.81
C ALA A 606 -7.01 34.36 1.20
N LYS A 607 -8.07 35.15 1.29
CA LYS A 607 -9.40 34.84 0.73
C LYS A 607 -9.34 34.64 -0.79
N GLN A 608 -8.68 35.53 -1.51
CA GLN A 608 -8.52 35.43 -2.97
C GLN A 608 -7.80 34.14 -3.38
N LEU A 609 -6.73 33.77 -2.68
CA LEU A 609 -6.00 32.52 -2.93
C LEU A 609 -6.86 31.30 -2.61
N ALA A 610 -7.62 31.31 -1.53
CA ALA A 610 -8.55 30.25 -1.18
C ALA A 610 -9.65 30.05 -2.24
N GLU A 611 -10.23 31.15 -2.76
CA GLU A 611 -11.23 31.12 -3.84
C GLU A 611 -10.65 30.53 -5.13
N GLN A 612 -9.41 30.89 -5.49
CA GLN A 612 -8.71 30.31 -6.63
C GLN A 612 -8.46 28.82 -6.45
N ALA A 613 -8.02 28.40 -5.26
CA ALA A 613 -7.79 26.98 -4.93
C ALA A 613 -9.09 26.17 -5.00
N ALA A 614 -10.17 26.68 -4.43
CA ALA A 614 -11.48 26.02 -4.39
C ALA A 614 -12.14 25.88 -5.78
N ALA A 615 -11.75 26.71 -6.76
CA ALA A 615 -12.26 26.67 -8.13
C ALA A 615 -11.59 25.56 -8.99
N ILE A 616 -10.46 25.00 -8.56
CA ILE A 616 -9.74 23.99 -9.32
C ILE A 616 -10.55 22.69 -9.36
N GLN A 617 -10.75 22.17 -10.57
CA GLN A 617 -11.49 20.94 -10.81
C GLN A 617 -10.54 19.74 -10.95
N SER A 618 -10.99 18.55 -10.53
CA SER A 618 -10.31 17.31 -10.86
C SER A 618 -10.31 17.10 -12.37
N MET A 619 -9.31 16.38 -12.89
CA MET A 619 -9.20 16.11 -14.32
C MET A 619 -10.41 15.30 -14.82
N PRO A 620 -11.07 15.71 -15.94
CA PRO A 620 -12.15 14.94 -16.53
C PRO A 620 -11.73 13.50 -16.81
N GLY A 621 -12.54 12.53 -16.37
CA GLY A 621 -12.27 11.10 -16.54
C GLY A 621 -11.17 10.54 -15.63
N ALA A 622 -10.54 11.34 -14.78
CA ALA A 622 -9.55 10.86 -13.81
C ALA A 622 -10.18 10.15 -12.62
N THR A 623 -11.44 10.48 -12.30
CA THR A 623 -12.28 9.81 -11.30
C THR A 623 -13.69 9.63 -11.86
N ARG A 624 -14.47 8.69 -11.30
CA ARG A 624 -15.88 8.52 -11.66
C ARG A 624 -16.70 9.76 -11.30
N PHE A 625 -16.41 10.38 -10.15
CA PHE A 625 -17.07 11.58 -9.65
C PHE A 625 -16.13 12.78 -9.76
N ALA A 626 -16.25 13.53 -10.86
CA ALA A 626 -15.50 14.77 -11.05
C ALA A 626 -16.12 15.91 -10.22
N GLY A 627 -15.28 16.83 -9.75
CA GLY A 627 -15.69 17.99 -8.97
C GLY A 627 -14.51 18.86 -8.53
N PRO A 628 -14.76 19.91 -7.75
CA PRO A 628 -13.69 20.70 -7.16
C PRO A 628 -12.74 19.82 -6.33
N VAL A 629 -11.44 20.00 -6.50
CA VAL A 629 -10.46 19.25 -5.73
C VAL A 629 -10.53 19.65 -4.25
N LYS A 630 -10.38 18.66 -3.38
CA LYS A 630 -10.37 18.82 -1.92
C LYS A 630 -8.94 18.79 -1.41
N VAL A 631 -8.57 19.74 -0.56
CA VAL A 631 -7.24 19.84 0.06
C VAL A 631 -7.43 20.25 1.51
N ALA A 632 -7.22 19.33 2.44
CA ALA A 632 -7.39 19.54 3.88
C ALA A 632 -8.70 20.29 4.23
N ASP A 633 -9.81 19.95 3.52
CA ASP A 633 -11.11 20.57 3.70
C ASP A 633 -11.64 20.34 5.12
N GLY A 634 -12.28 21.35 5.69
CA GLY A 634 -12.66 21.41 7.11
C GLY A 634 -11.53 21.84 8.05
N VAL A 635 -10.30 21.95 7.56
CA VAL A 635 -9.13 22.43 8.31
C VAL A 635 -8.63 23.74 7.74
N LEU A 636 -8.17 23.75 6.47
CA LEU A 636 -7.65 24.96 5.81
C LEU A 636 -8.73 26.01 5.58
N ASP A 637 -9.82 25.62 4.93
CA ASP A 637 -10.94 26.52 4.63
C ASP A 637 -11.57 27.11 5.89
N SER A 638 -11.69 26.29 6.95
CA SER A 638 -12.18 26.72 8.26
C SER A 638 -11.24 27.75 8.89
N PHE A 639 -9.91 27.48 8.95
CA PHE A 639 -8.97 28.41 9.55
C PHE A 639 -8.89 29.73 8.77
N VAL A 640 -8.78 29.68 7.44
CA VAL A 640 -8.72 30.89 6.59
C VAL A 640 -9.96 31.76 6.77
N LYS A 641 -11.14 31.14 6.85
CA LYS A 641 -12.41 31.85 7.09
C LYS A 641 -12.46 32.51 8.47
N ASP A 642 -11.99 31.80 9.51
CA ASP A 642 -12.10 32.24 10.89
C ASP A 642 -11.00 33.21 11.31
N ALA A 643 -9.84 33.19 10.64
CA ALA A 643 -8.64 33.95 11.00
C ALA A 643 -8.88 35.44 11.29
N PRO A 644 -9.71 36.20 10.50
CA PRO A 644 -10.00 37.58 10.81
C PRO A 644 -10.69 37.83 12.16
N GLY A 645 -11.43 36.82 12.68
CA GLY A 645 -12.14 36.91 13.94
C GLY A 645 -11.38 36.36 15.15
N LEU A 646 -10.20 35.75 14.96
CA LEU A 646 -9.43 35.14 16.05
C LEU A 646 -8.70 36.19 16.92
N VAL A 647 -8.52 37.39 16.44
CA VAL A 647 -7.90 38.50 17.19
C VAL A 647 -8.89 39.68 17.23
N TYR A 648 -9.34 40.01 18.44
CA TYR A 648 -10.15 41.24 18.62
C TYR A 648 -9.24 42.49 18.49
N VAL A 649 -9.39 43.23 17.39
CA VAL A 649 -8.79 44.55 17.27
C VAL A 649 -9.88 45.55 17.70
N PRO A 650 -9.70 46.30 18.84
CA PRO A 650 -10.60 47.39 19.16
C PRO A 650 -10.58 48.40 18.00
N ALA A 651 -11.76 48.80 17.54
CA ALA A 651 -11.86 49.87 16.56
C ALA A 651 -11.12 51.07 17.12
N ALA A 652 -10.22 51.68 16.31
CA ALA A 652 -9.58 52.93 16.67
C ALA A 652 -10.67 53.91 17.06
N GLN A 653 -10.64 54.44 18.29
CA GLN A 653 -11.49 55.54 18.67
C GLN A 653 -11.03 56.74 17.83
N GLU A 654 -11.90 57.21 16.91
CA GLU A 654 -11.75 58.45 16.16
C GLU A 654 -11.75 59.65 17.09
#